data_fd5795912a37c4e5a2bee4ea7744b5ec
#
_entry.id   fd5795912a37c4e5a2bee4ea7744b5ec
#
_cell.length_a   1.000
_cell.length_b   1.000
_cell.length_c   1.000
_cell.angle_alpha   90.00
_cell.angle_beta   90.00
_cell.angle_gamma   90.00
#
_symmetry.space_group_name_H-M   'P 1'
#
loop_
_entity.id
_entity.type
_entity.pdbx_description
1 polymer ?
#
loop_
_entity_poly.entity_id
_entity_poly.type
_entity_poly.pdbx_seq_one_letter_code
_entity_poly.pdbx_strand_id
1 'polypeptide(L)'
;MTGKDGPAPGASPRVDRAFVDRALDDADLNALRLALYQATADESLLELELRTVPMYGGALRQTVVADEAVDQLRAQAREFLLDPPEDFTETRPDDAELRRMYEAFGGEKLTDRDWAYRRGLAAFDDHPRLARWTGPRPALPEDFHVAVVGAGFGGIAMAVQLEHLGIPYTIYERRSELGGTWSINTYPDVRVDTTNFLYQFFFEKNYPWTEYFARAGEVRGYLEHVARKYGVHEHISFDSDVREASFDAATGRWTIEAVVDGRVRHLTANAVVSASGLFATPRRLDVPGVEGFRGEVVHTAECTGRERLDGRDVAIIGNGSTGVQMLSSVRSRARSVGVFQRTPQWITPRERYGEPIRPETRWLLDTMPYYWNWYCYSAAALRLGGQVLQEPDPRWQAAGGLVSEANDAYRETLTRYVKSQLGSRPDLWDKLIPRHAPMARRLIVDNNWYASLLKDDVELVTETIERFTPTGIRTADGRERDYDLVFTATGFVTQKYLWPTRYRGLADETLEERWSDPASGGPRAYLGLTVPGFPNLFIMYGPNAQNRSGSLIVWMETWARYIGEALVALVETGHRYLTVREEVFEDYNRRLDAAMRALVWYDPASTERNYYVNEFGRQQVNAPWRLEEYHELLARFEPEHYDFG
;
A
#
# COMPACT_ATOMS: atom_id res chain seq x y z
N MET A 1 33.71 12.73 23.92
CA MET A 1 34.38 11.43 23.92
C MET A 1 33.53 10.49 24.75
N THR A 2 32.70 9.68 24.16
CA THR A 2 32.17 8.42 24.71
C THR A 2 31.74 7.63 23.48
N GLY A 3 32.34 6.47 23.27
CA GLY A 3 32.24 5.64 22.07
C GLY A 3 30.84 5.14 21.80
N LYS A 4 30.48 5.20 20.53
CA LYS A 4 29.38 4.43 19.93
C LYS A 4 29.98 3.11 19.44
N ASP A 5 29.99 2.12 20.27
CA ASP A 5 30.12 0.73 19.83
C ASP A 5 28.74 0.27 19.37
N GLY A 6 28.48 0.40 18.06
CA GLY A 6 27.45 -0.38 17.40
C GLY A 6 27.85 -1.86 17.45
N PRO A 7 26.91 -2.82 17.49
CA PRO A 7 27.26 -4.23 17.46
C PRO A 7 28.12 -4.51 16.22
N ALA A 8 29.25 -5.15 16.42
CA ALA A 8 30.10 -5.63 15.34
C ALA A 8 29.28 -6.48 14.39
N PRO A 9 29.53 -6.43 13.06
CA PRO A 9 28.88 -7.33 12.11
C PRO A 9 29.15 -8.77 12.58
N GLY A 10 28.07 -9.47 12.97
CA GLY A 10 28.14 -10.84 13.47
C GLY A 10 28.84 -11.71 12.43
N ALA A 11 29.78 -12.56 12.89
CA ALA A 11 30.36 -13.59 12.05
C ALA A 11 29.23 -14.38 11.37
N SER A 12 29.34 -14.59 10.04
CA SER A 12 28.40 -15.41 9.31
C SER A 12 28.18 -16.72 10.06
N PRO A 13 26.93 -17.16 10.31
CA PRO A 13 26.68 -18.38 11.05
C PRO A 13 27.39 -19.55 10.36
N ARG A 14 27.99 -20.43 11.15
CA ARG A 14 28.60 -21.63 10.60
C ARG A 14 27.51 -22.49 9.99
N VAL A 15 27.50 -22.60 8.66
CA VAL A 15 26.55 -23.40 7.92
C VAL A 15 26.95 -24.86 8.09
N ASP A 16 26.24 -25.55 8.96
CA ASP A 16 26.32 -26.98 9.13
C ASP A 16 24.93 -27.61 8.88
N ARG A 17 24.87 -28.92 8.89
CA ARG A 17 23.62 -29.64 8.64
C ARG A 17 22.49 -29.21 9.58
N ALA A 18 22.78 -28.98 10.85
CA ALA A 18 21.78 -28.57 11.83
C ALA A 18 21.25 -27.14 11.55
N PHE A 19 22.10 -26.25 11.03
CA PHE A 19 21.68 -24.92 10.60
C PHE A 19 20.76 -25.00 9.37
N VAL A 20 21.12 -25.83 8.37
CA VAL A 20 20.29 -26.06 7.18
C VAL A 20 18.93 -26.66 7.58
N ASP A 21 18.91 -27.61 8.49
CA ASP A 21 17.65 -28.21 9.00
C ASP A 21 16.74 -27.12 9.61
N ARG A 22 17.26 -26.25 10.47
CA ARG A 22 16.46 -25.14 11.04
C ARG A 22 15.96 -24.17 9.97
N ALA A 23 16.76 -23.89 8.93
CA ALA A 23 16.34 -23.03 7.82
C ALA A 23 15.18 -23.67 7.03
N LEU A 24 15.24 -24.96 6.80
CA LEU A 24 14.18 -25.73 6.13
C LEU A 24 12.92 -25.89 6.98
N ASP A 25 13.06 -25.93 8.32
CA ASP A 25 11.91 -25.97 9.24
C ASP A 25 11.08 -24.69 9.19
N ASP A 26 11.72 -23.54 8.91
CA ASP A 26 11.08 -22.22 8.83
C ASP A 26 10.68 -21.82 7.39
N ALA A 27 10.91 -22.70 6.41
CA ALA A 27 10.66 -22.41 5.00
C ALA A 27 9.17 -22.37 4.64
N ASP A 28 8.80 -21.48 3.70
CA ASP A 28 7.57 -21.64 2.93
C ASP A 28 7.74 -22.86 2.01
N LEU A 29 7.08 -23.94 2.36
CA LEU A 29 7.29 -25.24 1.70
C LEU A 29 6.85 -25.25 0.23
N ASN A 30 5.81 -24.50 -0.13
CA ASN A 30 5.35 -24.46 -1.52
C ASN A 30 6.29 -23.60 -2.38
N ALA A 31 6.83 -22.52 -1.83
CA ALA A 31 7.89 -21.73 -2.46
C ALA A 31 9.19 -22.56 -2.59
N LEU A 32 9.57 -23.31 -1.55
CA LEU A 32 10.74 -24.20 -1.55
C LEU A 32 10.62 -25.29 -2.62
N ARG A 33 9.44 -25.92 -2.72
CA ARG A 33 9.14 -26.95 -3.71
C ARG A 33 9.38 -26.48 -5.14
N LEU A 34 8.86 -25.29 -5.50
CA LEU A 34 9.02 -24.75 -6.83
C LEU A 34 10.43 -24.20 -7.09
N ALA A 35 11.07 -23.65 -6.07
CA ALA A 35 12.47 -23.24 -6.17
C ALA A 35 13.39 -24.42 -6.45
N LEU A 36 13.18 -25.53 -5.73
CA LEU A 36 13.95 -26.76 -5.91
C LEU A 36 13.65 -27.43 -7.28
N TYR A 37 12.36 -27.49 -7.67
CA TYR A 37 11.99 -27.96 -9.01
C TYR A 37 12.72 -27.16 -10.10
N GLN A 38 12.70 -25.83 -10.02
CA GLN A 38 13.37 -24.98 -11.00
C GLN A 38 14.90 -25.17 -11.03
N ALA A 39 15.49 -25.49 -9.86
CA ALA A 39 16.93 -25.71 -9.75
C ALA A 39 17.35 -27.10 -10.26
N THR A 40 16.51 -28.12 -10.15
CA THR A 40 16.88 -29.51 -10.42
C THR A 40 16.17 -30.13 -11.62
N ALA A 41 15.08 -29.53 -12.10
CA ALA A 41 14.15 -30.10 -13.09
C ALA A 41 13.56 -31.47 -12.66
N ASP A 42 13.52 -31.77 -11.37
CA ASP A 42 12.95 -33.01 -10.85
C ASP A 42 11.42 -32.94 -10.84
N GLU A 43 10.80 -33.58 -11.83
CA GLU A 43 9.34 -33.61 -12.02
C GLU A 43 8.60 -34.19 -10.80
N SER A 44 9.22 -35.03 -10.00
CA SER A 44 8.60 -35.59 -8.79
C SER A 44 8.19 -34.52 -7.77
N LEU A 45 8.87 -33.37 -7.79
CA LEU A 45 8.53 -32.23 -6.94
C LEU A 45 7.20 -31.57 -7.33
N LEU A 46 6.80 -31.61 -8.61
CA LEU A 46 5.49 -31.14 -9.05
C LEU A 46 4.37 -32.13 -8.75
N GLU A 47 4.73 -33.41 -8.60
CA GLU A 47 3.80 -34.52 -8.27
C GLU A 47 3.60 -34.71 -6.76
N LEU A 48 4.36 -33.99 -5.91
CA LEU A 48 4.18 -34.04 -4.46
C LEU A 48 2.72 -33.75 -4.08
N GLU A 49 2.20 -34.53 -3.14
CA GLU A 49 0.83 -34.34 -2.66
C GLU A 49 0.63 -32.98 -2.04
N LEU A 50 -0.44 -32.31 -2.46
CA LEU A 50 -0.84 -30.99 -1.99
C LEU A 50 -2.20 -31.09 -1.30
N ARG A 51 -2.38 -30.27 -0.25
CA ARG A 51 -3.68 -30.12 0.41
C ARG A 51 -4.13 -28.66 0.39
N THR A 52 -5.42 -28.45 0.51
CA THR A 52 -5.98 -27.10 0.62
C THR A 52 -6.33 -26.76 2.05
N VAL A 53 -5.90 -25.59 2.50
CA VAL A 53 -6.21 -25.04 3.83
C VAL A 53 -7.21 -23.90 3.68
N PRO A 54 -8.30 -23.88 4.47
CA PRO A 54 -9.26 -22.80 4.41
C PRO A 54 -8.65 -21.51 4.99
N MET A 55 -8.85 -20.41 4.26
CA MET A 55 -8.45 -19.06 4.65
C MET A 55 -9.69 -18.16 4.74
N TYR A 56 -9.61 -17.10 5.53
CA TYR A 56 -10.70 -16.11 5.66
C TYR A 56 -12.07 -16.78 5.96
N GLY A 57 -12.09 -17.73 6.92
CA GLY A 57 -13.32 -18.45 7.29
C GLY A 57 -13.80 -19.48 6.26
N GLY A 58 -12.94 -19.90 5.35
CA GLY A 58 -13.27 -20.83 4.27
C GLY A 58 -13.63 -20.14 2.95
N ALA A 59 -13.67 -18.79 2.94
CA ALA A 59 -13.93 -18.01 1.74
C ALA A 59 -12.87 -18.20 0.64
N LEU A 60 -11.65 -18.45 1.05
CA LEU A 60 -10.51 -18.74 0.18
C LEU A 60 -9.86 -20.05 0.59
N ARG A 61 -9.07 -20.60 -0.31
CA ARG A 61 -8.27 -21.80 -0.08
C ARG A 61 -6.82 -21.50 -0.45
N GLN A 62 -5.92 -21.93 0.42
CA GLN A 62 -4.48 -21.91 0.15
C GLN A 62 -4.02 -23.34 -0.14
N THR A 63 -3.28 -23.52 -1.21
CA THR A 63 -2.62 -24.78 -1.53
C THR A 63 -1.28 -24.86 -0.80
N VAL A 64 -1.07 -25.91 -0.05
CA VAL A 64 0.15 -26.19 0.73
C VAL A 64 0.61 -27.61 0.48
N VAL A 65 1.89 -27.89 0.71
CA VAL A 65 2.44 -29.24 0.66
C VAL A 65 1.77 -30.09 1.76
N ALA A 66 1.33 -31.29 1.42
CA ALA A 66 0.74 -32.21 2.39
C ALA A 66 1.78 -32.67 3.43
N ASP A 67 1.33 -32.94 4.66
CA ASP A 67 2.24 -33.20 5.78
C ASP A 67 3.11 -34.45 5.50
N GLU A 68 2.58 -35.45 4.77
CA GLU A 68 3.27 -36.67 4.37
C GLU A 68 4.43 -36.41 3.37
N ALA A 69 4.39 -35.34 2.61
CA ALA A 69 5.41 -34.97 1.62
C ALA A 69 6.49 -34.03 2.17
N VAL A 70 6.29 -33.46 3.37
CA VAL A 70 7.20 -32.44 3.94
C VAL A 70 8.61 -32.99 4.16
N ASP A 71 8.75 -34.16 4.74
CA ASP A 71 10.05 -34.77 5.06
C ASP A 71 10.84 -35.11 3.79
N GLN A 72 10.15 -35.58 2.74
CA GLN A 72 10.75 -35.82 1.44
C GLN A 72 11.28 -34.51 0.82
N LEU A 73 10.45 -33.48 0.78
CA LEU A 73 10.83 -32.16 0.24
C LEU A 73 12.05 -31.58 0.98
N ARG A 74 12.02 -31.60 2.31
CA ARG A 74 13.13 -31.11 3.14
C ARG A 74 14.41 -31.92 2.94
N ALA A 75 14.31 -33.23 2.75
CA ALA A 75 15.48 -34.09 2.49
C ALA A 75 16.12 -33.73 1.16
N GLN A 76 15.34 -33.60 0.09
CA GLN A 76 15.83 -33.22 -1.24
C GLN A 76 16.45 -31.79 -1.23
N ALA A 77 15.76 -30.82 -0.58
CA ALA A 77 16.28 -29.47 -0.46
C ALA A 77 17.59 -29.39 0.34
N ARG A 78 17.70 -30.19 1.42
CA ARG A 78 18.93 -30.30 2.22
C ARG A 78 20.09 -30.85 1.39
N GLU A 79 19.86 -31.91 0.62
CA GLU A 79 20.88 -32.48 -0.26
C GLU A 79 21.39 -31.44 -1.25
N PHE A 80 20.50 -30.75 -1.94
CA PHE A 80 20.85 -29.68 -2.86
C PHE A 80 21.64 -28.53 -2.18
N LEU A 81 21.21 -28.09 -1.00
CA LEU A 81 21.85 -26.97 -0.29
C LEU A 81 23.25 -27.31 0.28
N LEU A 82 23.49 -28.58 0.63
CA LEU A 82 24.77 -29.04 1.15
C LEU A 82 25.78 -29.42 0.06
N ASP A 83 25.30 -29.84 -1.11
CA ASP A 83 26.13 -30.29 -2.23
C ASP A 83 25.46 -29.88 -3.57
N PRO A 84 25.44 -28.57 -3.87
CA PRO A 84 24.85 -28.10 -5.12
C PRO A 84 25.67 -28.58 -6.33
N PRO A 85 25.05 -28.86 -7.50
CA PRO A 85 25.77 -29.22 -8.71
C PRO A 85 26.82 -28.17 -9.08
N GLU A 86 28.06 -28.62 -9.42
CA GLU A 86 29.17 -27.71 -9.75
C GLU A 86 28.89 -26.83 -10.99
N ASP A 87 28.05 -27.31 -11.90
CA ASP A 87 27.67 -26.64 -13.16
C ASP A 87 26.33 -25.90 -13.05
N PHE A 88 25.78 -25.76 -11.83
CA PHE A 88 24.52 -25.06 -11.61
C PHE A 88 24.62 -23.60 -12.07
N THR A 89 23.69 -23.19 -12.92
CA THR A 89 23.54 -21.79 -13.37
C THR A 89 22.09 -21.39 -13.31
N GLU A 90 21.81 -20.29 -12.63
CA GLU A 90 20.46 -19.74 -12.57
C GLU A 90 19.97 -19.31 -13.96
N THR A 91 18.81 -19.81 -14.35
CA THR A 91 18.16 -19.46 -15.61
C THR A 91 16.71 -19.02 -15.37
N ARG A 92 16.28 -17.99 -16.10
CA ARG A 92 14.88 -17.62 -16.11
C ARG A 92 14.08 -18.66 -16.89
N PRO A 93 12.99 -19.23 -16.37
CA PRO A 93 12.12 -20.13 -17.13
C PRO A 93 11.45 -19.35 -18.28
N ASP A 94 11.14 -20.03 -19.38
CA ASP A 94 10.30 -19.44 -20.41
C ASP A 94 8.85 -19.24 -19.90
N ASP A 95 8.04 -18.52 -20.66
CA ASP A 95 6.68 -18.18 -20.23
C ASP A 95 5.76 -19.40 -20.10
N ALA A 96 5.98 -20.45 -20.88
CA ALA A 96 5.18 -21.67 -20.81
C ALA A 96 5.49 -22.47 -19.54
N GLU A 97 6.76 -22.62 -19.23
CA GLU A 97 7.23 -23.29 -18.03
C GLU A 97 6.88 -22.48 -16.77
N LEU A 98 7.07 -21.17 -16.83
CA LEU A 98 6.70 -20.30 -15.73
C LEU A 98 5.18 -20.39 -15.44
N ARG A 99 4.34 -20.37 -16.48
CA ARG A 99 2.88 -20.56 -16.32
C ARG A 99 2.54 -21.91 -15.68
N ARG A 100 3.21 -22.98 -16.12
CA ARG A 100 3.07 -24.32 -15.54
C ARG A 100 3.39 -24.34 -14.05
N MET A 101 4.47 -23.66 -13.65
CA MET A 101 4.87 -23.56 -12.25
C MET A 101 3.87 -22.76 -11.41
N TYR A 102 3.31 -21.67 -11.94
CA TYR A 102 2.25 -20.89 -11.26
C TYR A 102 0.98 -21.71 -11.09
N GLU A 103 0.59 -22.50 -12.10
CA GLU A 103 -0.53 -23.42 -12.03
C GLU A 103 -0.27 -24.53 -10.99
N ALA A 104 0.93 -25.06 -10.94
CA ALA A 104 1.35 -26.04 -9.94
C ALA A 104 1.39 -25.44 -8.52
N PHE A 105 1.74 -24.15 -8.37
CA PHE A 105 1.70 -23.46 -7.08
C PHE A 105 0.28 -23.39 -6.52
N GLY A 106 -0.68 -22.98 -7.33
CA GLY A 106 -2.08 -22.80 -6.93
C GLY A 106 -2.90 -24.07 -6.96
N GLY A 107 -2.47 -25.11 -7.70
CA GLY A 107 -3.27 -26.31 -7.97
C GLY A 107 -4.44 -26.04 -8.92
N GLU A 108 -4.38 -24.98 -9.72
CA GLU A 108 -5.46 -24.54 -10.63
C GLU A 108 -4.89 -24.08 -11.99
N LYS A 109 -5.70 -24.22 -13.03
CA LYS A 109 -5.37 -23.68 -14.34
C LYS A 109 -5.61 -22.16 -14.38
N LEU A 110 -4.67 -21.42 -14.97
CA LEU A 110 -4.78 -19.98 -15.14
C LEU A 110 -5.45 -19.65 -16.48
N THR A 111 -6.40 -18.71 -16.45
CA THR A 111 -6.88 -18.06 -17.67
C THR A 111 -5.76 -17.16 -18.24
N ASP A 112 -5.87 -16.74 -19.50
CA ASP A 112 -4.88 -15.82 -20.09
C ASP A 112 -4.88 -14.46 -19.39
N ARG A 113 -6.03 -14.02 -18.87
CA ARG A 113 -6.18 -12.80 -18.10
C ARG A 113 -5.46 -12.91 -16.74
N ASP A 114 -5.64 -14.04 -16.02
CA ASP A 114 -4.93 -14.31 -14.78
C ASP A 114 -3.42 -14.35 -15.01
N TRP A 115 -2.99 -15.05 -16.07
CA TRP A 115 -1.59 -15.15 -16.45
C TRP A 115 -0.98 -13.78 -16.73
N ALA A 116 -1.63 -12.95 -17.53
CA ALA A 116 -1.15 -11.60 -17.87
C ALA A 116 -0.88 -10.75 -16.61
N TYR A 117 -1.76 -10.82 -15.60
CA TYR A 117 -1.56 -10.12 -14.33
C TYR A 117 -0.50 -10.77 -13.44
N ARG A 118 -0.55 -12.12 -13.29
CA ARG A 118 0.29 -12.82 -12.31
C ARG A 118 1.74 -12.99 -12.77
N ARG A 119 2.00 -13.01 -14.07
CA ARG A 119 3.32 -13.29 -14.68
C ARG A 119 4.48 -12.53 -14.03
N GLY A 120 4.29 -11.27 -13.67
CA GLY A 120 5.32 -10.42 -13.07
C GLY A 120 5.42 -10.49 -11.54
N LEU A 121 4.60 -11.32 -10.85
CA LEU A 121 4.53 -11.29 -9.38
C LEU A 121 5.66 -12.07 -8.69
N ALA A 122 6.33 -12.98 -9.38
CA ALA A 122 7.53 -13.65 -8.85
C ALA A 122 8.83 -12.90 -9.17
N ALA A 123 8.76 -11.75 -9.82
CA ALA A 123 9.91 -10.88 -10.10
C ALA A 123 11.10 -11.60 -10.78
N PHE A 124 10.84 -12.53 -11.72
CA PHE A 124 11.91 -13.16 -12.51
C PHE A 124 12.53 -12.18 -13.52
N ASP A 125 11.73 -11.26 -14.06
CA ASP A 125 12.23 -10.17 -14.88
C ASP A 125 12.89 -9.09 -14.02
N ASP A 126 13.96 -8.46 -14.49
CA ASP A 126 14.64 -7.39 -13.74
C ASP A 126 13.76 -6.14 -13.62
N HIS A 127 12.98 -5.88 -14.67
CA HIS A 127 12.01 -4.79 -14.67
C HIS A 127 10.71 -5.27 -15.32
N PRO A 128 9.80 -5.89 -14.56
CA PRO A 128 8.61 -6.51 -15.13
C PRO A 128 7.60 -5.50 -15.70
N ARG A 129 7.74 -4.21 -15.36
CA ARG A 129 6.82 -3.12 -15.76
C ARG A 129 7.60 -1.90 -16.22
N LEU A 130 8.19 -1.97 -17.44
CA LEU A 130 8.88 -0.83 -18.04
C LEU A 130 8.19 -0.35 -19.32
N ALA A 131 8.02 0.97 -19.43
CA ALA A 131 7.75 1.64 -20.69
C ALA A 131 8.98 1.58 -21.59
N ARG A 132 8.79 1.51 -22.90
CA ARG A 132 9.87 1.44 -23.89
C ARG A 132 9.52 2.32 -25.09
N TRP A 133 10.55 2.85 -25.72
CA TRP A 133 10.42 3.45 -27.05
C TRP A 133 9.97 2.39 -28.05
N THR A 134 9.11 2.78 -29.01
CA THR A 134 8.62 1.83 -30.04
C THR A 134 9.71 1.47 -31.06
N GLY A 135 10.74 2.33 -31.16
CA GLY A 135 11.91 2.17 -31.98
C GLY A 135 13.18 2.70 -31.31
N PRO A 136 14.21 3.07 -32.08
CA PRO A 136 15.37 3.77 -31.53
C PRO A 136 14.92 5.07 -30.82
N ARG A 137 15.48 5.33 -29.65
CA ARG A 137 15.14 6.54 -28.87
C ARG A 137 15.29 7.80 -29.75
N PRO A 138 14.21 8.59 -29.92
CA PRO A 138 14.28 9.83 -30.69
C PRO A 138 15.08 10.91 -29.93
N ALA A 139 15.54 11.93 -30.66
CA ALA A 139 16.01 13.15 -30.01
C ALA A 139 14.83 13.83 -29.31
N LEU A 140 15.00 14.13 -28.04
CA LEU A 140 13.98 14.87 -27.29
C LEU A 140 13.94 16.32 -27.79
N PRO A 141 12.77 16.99 -27.77
CA PRO A 141 12.69 18.42 -27.96
C PRO A 141 13.65 19.16 -27.00
N GLU A 142 14.20 20.29 -27.46
CA GLU A 142 15.03 21.14 -26.62
C GLU A 142 14.22 21.55 -25.37
N ASP A 143 14.85 21.47 -24.19
CA ASP A 143 14.21 21.73 -22.89
C ASP A 143 13.00 20.83 -22.52
N PHE A 144 12.89 19.64 -23.15
CA PHE A 144 11.86 18.70 -22.72
C PHE A 144 12.13 18.22 -21.28
N HIS A 145 11.16 18.47 -20.39
CA HIS A 145 11.32 18.21 -18.95
C HIS A 145 10.01 17.75 -18.31
N VAL A 146 10.11 16.80 -17.36
CA VAL A 146 8.98 16.32 -16.56
C VAL A 146 9.15 16.77 -15.10
N ALA A 147 8.14 17.43 -14.55
CA ALA A 147 8.08 17.75 -13.12
C ALA A 147 7.31 16.65 -12.39
N VAL A 148 7.93 16.02 -11.39
CA VAL A 148 7.29 15.05 -10.51
C VAL A 148 7.08 15.69 -9.14
N VAL A 149 5.86 15.63 -8.59
CA VAL A 149 5.53 16.25 -7.30
C VAL A 149 5.42 15.16 -6.23
N GLY A 150 6.41 15.10 -5.33
CA GLY A 150 6.49 14.16 -4.22
C GLY A 150 7.48 13.01 -4.43
N ALA A 151 8.33 12.76 -3.43
CA ALA A 151 9.37 11.73 -3.40
C ALA A 151 8.99 10.51 -2.52
N GLY A 152 7.72 10.07 -2.59
CA GLY A 152 7.27 8.80 -2.02
C GLY A 152 7.44 7.64 -3.02
N PHE A 153 6.86 6.46 -2.72
CA PHE A 153 6.88 5.31 -3.62
C PHE A 153 6.46 5.64 -5.05
N GLY A 154 5.38 6.43 -5.23
CA GLY A 154 4.89 6.81 -6.56
C GLY A 154 5.89 7.65 -7.34
N GLY A 155 6.47 8.68 -6.71
CA GLY A 155 7.45 9.56 -7.37
C GLY A 155 8.73 8.81 -7.74
N ILE A 156 9.22 7.92 -6.86
CA ILE A 156 10.40 7.09 -7.13
C ILE A 156 10.10 6.09 -8.26
N ALA A 157 8.92 5.42 -8.25
CA ALA A 157 8.52 4.54 -9.34
C ALA A 157 8.50 5.26 -10.71
N MET A 158 7.93 6.49 -10.74
CA MET A 158 7.91 7.29 -11.95
C MET A 158 9.30 7.71 -12.40
N ALA A 159 10.15 8.12 -11.46
CA ALA A 159 11.52 8.52 -11.76
C ALA A 159 12.36 7.38 -12.36
N VAL A 160 12.22 6.15 -11.84
CA VAL A 160 12.89 4.98 -12.44
C VAL A 160 12.44 4.74 -13.89
N GLN A 161 11.16 4.97 -14.22
CA GLN A 161 10.68 4.92 -15.60
C GLN A 161 11.34 6.02 -16.46
N LEU A 162 11.43 7.25 -15.94
CA LEU A 162 12.02 8.39 -16.66
C LEU A 162 13.51 8.19 -16.87
N GLU A 163 14.24 7.66 -15.88
CA GLU A 163 15.65 7.26 -16.03
C GLU A 163 15.82 6.24 -17.16
N HIS A 164 15.01 5.20 -17.15
CA HIS A 164 15.06 4.16 -18.18
C HIS A 164 14.78 4.71 -19.59
N LEU A 165 13.80 5.60 -19.72
CA LEU A 165 13.48 6.28 -20.97
C LEU A 165 14.49 7.36 -21.33
N GLY A 166 15.33 7.79 -20.37
CA GLY A 166 16.25 8.90 -20.47
C GLY A 166 15.55 10.23 -20.73
N ILE A 167 14.39 10.43 -20.15
CA ILE A 167 13.61 11.68 -20.17
C ILE A 167 14.05 12.53 -18.99
N PRO A 168 14.51 13.80 -19.20
CA PRO A 168 14.89 14.70 -18.12
C PRO A 168 13.72 15.01 -17.18
N TYR A 169 13.99 15.02 -15.87
CA TYR A 169 12.97 15.30 -14.86
C TYR A 169 13.56 15.92 -13.59
N THR A 170 12.68 16.47 -12.75
CA THR A 170 12.98 16.85 -11.38
C THR A 170 11.83 16.44 -10.47
N ILE A 171 12.17 15.81 -9.34
CA ILE A 171 11.20 15.54 -8.27
C ILE A 171 11.23 16.71 -7.29
N TYR A 172 10.08 17.34 -7.05
CA TYR A 172 9.93 18.39 -6.04
C TYR A 172 9.33 17.78 -4.78
N GLU A 173 10.15 17.68 -3.72
CA GLU A 173 9.72 17.17 -2.43
C GLU A 173 9.69 18.30 -1.40
N ARG A 174 8.51 18.51 -0.79
CA ARG A 174 8.33 19.60 0.18
C ARG A 174 9.06 19.43 1.50
N ARG A 175 9.52 18.19 1.80
CA ARG A 175 10.30 17.84 2.99
C ARG A 175 11.78 17.84 2.68
N SER A 176 12.58 17.83 3.74
CA SER A 176 14.05 17.68 3.66
C SER A 176 14.50 16.23 3.44
N GLU A 177 13.57 15.29 3.32
CA GLU A 177 13.85 13.86 3.13
C GLU A 177 12.77 13.21 2.26
N LEU A 178 13.16 12.18 1.50
CA LEU A 178 12.23 11.34 0.76
C LEU A 178 11.49 10.35 1.67
N GLY A 179 10.45 9.69 1.12
CA GLY A 179 9.75 8.60 1.80
C GLY A 179 8.22 8.76 1.83
N GLY A 180 7.69 9.95 1.57
CA GLY A 180 6.24 10.20 1.57
C GLY A 180 5.59 9.78 2.89
N THR A 181 4.65 8.84 2.86
CA THR A 181 3.97 8.29 4.05
C THR A 181 4.94 7.84 5.14
N TRP A 182 6.11 7.31 4.78
CA TRP A 182 7.09 6.73 5.70
C TRP A 182 8.09 7.75 6.27
N SER A 183 8.07 8.98 5.76
CA SER A 183 8.75 10.13 6.38
C SER A 183 7.78 11.00 7.20
N ILE A 184 6.49 11.02 6.82
CA ILE A 184 5.45 11.80 7.52
C ILE A 184 5.09 11.16 8.86
N ASN A 185 4.95 9.82 8.90
CA ASN A 185 4.46 9.10 10.05
C ASN A 185 5.63 8.56 10.89
N THR A 186 5.81 9.13 12.07
CA THR A 186 6.87 8.77 13.03
C THR A 186 6.30 8.45 14.42
N TYR A 187 4.98 8.18 14.50
CA TYR A 187 4.34 7.75 15.74
C TYR A 187 4.89 6.40 16.22
N PRO A 188 4.77 6.11 17.54
CA PRO A 188 5.30 4.88 18.10
C PRO A 188 4.82 3.62 17.37
N ASP A 189 5.77 2.75 16.99
CA ASP A 189 5.57 1.46 16.33
C ASP A 189 4.93 1.51 14.93
N VAL A 190 5.02 2.64 14.24
CA VAL A 190 4.55 2.76 12.84
C VAL A 190 5.24 1.75 11.93
N ARG A 191 4.45 0.89 11.28
CA ARG A 191 4.92 -0.19 10.40
C ARG A 191 3.95 -0.51 9.27
N VAL A 192 4.42 -1.25 8.28
CA VAL A 192 3.57 -1.79 7.21
C VAL A 192 2.61 -2.86 7.77
N ASP A 193 1.43 -2.97 7.15
CA ASP A 193 0.43 -4.02 7.39
C ASP A 193 0.41 -5.10 6.29
N THR A 194 1.33 -4.97 5.36
CA THR A 194 1.59 -5.90 4.26
C THR A 194 3.03 -6.37 4.39
N THR A 195 3.29 -7.66 4.23
CA THR A 195 4.67 -8.17 4.32
C THR A 195 5.58 -7.46 3.33
N ASN A 196 6.83 -7.21 3.73
CA ASN A 196 7.82 -6.51 2.91
C ASN A 196 8.08 -7.21 1.56
N PHE A 197 7.99 -8.54 1.53
CA PHE A 197 8.15 -9.32 0.30
C PHE A 197 7.07 -9.07 -0.75
N LEU A 198 6.05 -8.29 -0.40
CA LEU A 198 5.02 -7.79 -1.29
C LEU A 198 4.94 -6.25 -1.28
N TYR A 199 5.39 -5.58 -0.21
CA TYR A 199 5.40 -4.12 -0.07
C TYR A 199 6.78 -3.55 -0.45
N GLN A 200 7.26 -3.93 -1.65
CA GLN A 200 8.52 -3.47 -2.25
C GLN A 200 8.36 -3.38 -3.75
N PHE A 201 9.29 -2.71 -4.43
CA PHE A 201 9.34 -2.71 -5.89
C PHE A 201 9.78 -4.09 -6.40
N PHE A 202 9.14 -4.57 -7.45
CA PHE A 202 9.46 -5.86 -8.04
C PHE A 202 10.71 -5.84 -8.92
N PHE A 203 11.18 -4.65 -9.28
CA PHE A 203 12.48 -4.46 -9.92
C PHE A 203 13.65 -4.40 -8.92
N GLU A 204 13.39 -4.20 -7.62
CA GLU A 204 14.41 -4.22 -6.58
C GLU A 204 14.34 -5.52 -5.80
N LYS A 205 15.30 -6.42 -6.09
CA LYS A 205 15.30 -7.78 -5.57
C LYS A 205 16.13 -7.89 -4.29
N ASN A 206 15.65 -8.76 -3.41
CA ASN A 206 16.39 -9.26 -2.25
C ASN A 206 16.96 -8.19 -1.31
N TYR A 207 16.23 -7.08 -1.10
CA TYR A 207 16.60 -6.12 -0.07
C TYR A 207 16.67 -6.80 1.31
N PRO A 208 17.69 -6.51 2.14
CA PRO A 208 17.93 -7.22 3.39
C PRO A 208 17.02 -6.73 4.53
N TRP A 209 15.72 -6.92 4.38
CA TRP A 209 14.73 -6.58 5.41
C TRP A 209 15.07 -7.25 6.74
N THR A 210 14.91 -6.51 7.87
CA THR A 210 15.18 -7.02 9.22
C THR A 210 13.96 -7.61 9.91
N GLU A 211 12.74 -7.13 9.55
CA GLU A 211 11.47 -7.64 10.06
C GLU A 211 10.59 -8.10 8.88
N TYR A 212 9.62 -9.00 9.12
CA TYR A 212 8.65 -9.40 8.08
C TYR A 212 7.69 -8.27 7.69
N PHE A 213 7.44 -7.34 8.62
CA PHE A 213 6.59 -6.15 8.48
C PHE A 213 7.39 -4.95 8.98
N ALA A 214 8.15 -4.32 8.11
CA ALA A 214 9.11 -3.31 8.46
C ALA A 214 8.50 -2.06 9.11
N ARG A 215 9.26 -1.46 10.00
CA ARG A 215 8.95 -0.15 10.56
C ARG A 215 9.24 0.98 9.57
N ALA A 216 8.59 2.13 9.77
CA ALA A 216 8.70 3.28 8.88
C ALA A 216 10.15 3.66 8.54
N GLY A 217 11.05 3.64 9.53
CA GLY A 217 12.46 3.98 9.32
C GLY A 217 13.17 3.03 8.35
N GLU A 218 12.85 1.74 8.40
CA GLU A 218 13.42 0.75 7.47
C GLU A 218 12.81 0.88 6.07
N VAL A 219 11.48 1.12 5.96
CA VAL A 219 10.84 1.38 4.66
C VAL A 219 11.39 2.64 4.01
N ARG A 220 11.64 3.71 4.79
CA ARG A 220 12.30 4.91 4.29
C ARG A 220 13.73 4.60 3.83
N GLY A 221 14.50 3.84 4.62
CA GLY A 221 15.85 3.39 4.24
C GLY A 221 15.86 2.59 2.95
N TYR A 222 14.85 1.75 2.73
CA TYR A 222 14.64 1.03 1.47
C TYR A 222 14.42 2.00 0.29
N LEU A 223 13.55 2.99 0.44
CA LEU A 223 13.31 3.99 -0.62
C LEU A 223 14.56 4.81 -0.92
N GLU A 224 15.34 5.18 0.11
CA GLU A 224 16.63 5.85 -0.06
C GLU A 224 17.63 4.97 -0.83
N HIS A 225 17.70 3.68 -0.51
CA HIS A 225 18.51 2.70 -1.22
C HIS A 225 18.12 2.64 -2.72
N VAL A 226 16.82 2.51 -3.01
CA VAL A 226 16.31 2.48 -4.39
C VAL A 226 16.64 3.78 -5.11
N ALA A 227 16.37 4.94 -4.50
CA ALA A 227 16.63 6.23 -5.13
C ALA A 227 18.11 6.38 -5.51
N ARG A 228 19.05 5.96 -4.65
CA ARG A 228 20.48 6.01 -4.93
C ARG A 228 20.90 5.00 -5.98
N LYS A 229 20.45 3.77 -5.86
CA LYS A 229 20.83 2.66 -6.77
C LYS A 229 20.44 2.96 -8.22
N TYR A 230 19.30 3.59 -8.42
CA TYR A 230 18.74 3.89 -9.74
C TYR A 230 19.00 5.34 -10.22
N GLY A 231 19.89 6.09 -9.56
CA GLY A 231 20.27 7.44 -9.99
C GLY A 231 19.20 8.51 -9.77
N VAL A 232 18.11 8.18 -9.04
CA VAL A 232 16.98 9.08 -8.82
C VAL A 232 17.29 10.17 -7.80
N HIS A 233 18.15 9.89 -6.82
CA HIS A 233 18.39 10.76 -5.67
C HIS A 233 18.92 12.15 -6.09
N GLU A 234 19.75 12.23 -7.11
CA GLU A 234 20.36 13.46 -7.62
C GLU A 234 19.35 14.37 -8.31
N HIS A 235 18.18 13.83 -8.69
CA HIS A 235 17.09 14.56 -9.34
C HIS A 235 16.01 15.02 -8.36
N ILE A 236 16.21 14.86 -7.03
CA ILE A 236 15.25 15.30 -6.01
C ILE A 236 15.64 16.69 -5.52
N SER A 237 14.73 17.66 -5.72
CA SER A 237 14.79 18.98 -5.10
C SER A 237 14.01 18.91 -3.78
N PHE A 238 14.72 18.76 -2.67
CA PHE A 238 14.14 18.80 -1.33
C PHE A 238 13.71 20.23 -0.93
N ASP A 239 12.96 20.37 0.16
CA ASP A 239 12.44 21.64 0.67
C ASP A 239 11.75 22.47 -0.43
N SER A 240 11.07 21.77 -1.36
CA SER A 240 10.47 22.31 -2.58
C SER A 240 8.97 22.04 -2.61
N ASP A 241 8.17 23.03 -2.24
CA ASP A 241 6.73 22.93 -2.12
C ASP A 241 6.04 23.55 -3.34
N VAL A 242 5.50 22.73 -4.22
CA VAL A 242 4.74 23.14 -5.41
C VAL A 242 3.37 23.67 -4.97
N ARG A 243 3.12 24.95 -5.27
CA ARG A 243 1.90 25.67 -4.89
C ARG A 243 0.84 25.69 -5.99
N GLU A 244 1.28 25.99 -7.21
CA GLU A 244 0.41 26.09 -8.37
C GLU A 244 1.14 25.60 -9.62
N ALA A 245 0.40 24.98 -10.54
CA ALA A 245 0.86 24.67 -11.88
C ALA A 245 -0.23 25.05 -12.88
N SER A 246 0.12 25.87 -13.88
CA SER A 246 -0.80 26.39 -14.89
C SER A 246 -0.33 26.01 -16.29
N PHE A 247 -1.22 25.45 -17.10
CA PHE A 247 -0.94 24.98 -18.46
C PHE A 247 -1.13 26.10 -19.48
N ASP A 248 -0.15 26.31 -20.34
CA ASP A 248 -0.23 27.20 -21.49
C ASP A 248 -0.35 26.38 -22.79
N ALA A 249 -1.52 26.42 -23.43
CA ALA A 249 -1.78 25.71 -24.67
C ALA A 249 -0.95 26.22 -25.85
N ALA A 250 -0.52 27.50 -25.86
CA ALA A 250 0.24 28.06 -26.94
C ALA A 250 1.67 27.47 -26.99
N THR A 251 2.25 27.22 -25.84
CA THR A 251 3.59 26.62 -25.71
C THR A 251 3.55 25.11 -25.46
N GLY A 252 2.40 24.54 -25.03
CA GLY A 252 2.28 23.14 -24.60
C GLY A 252 3.02 22.87 -23.28
N ARG A 253 3.20 23.88 -22.42
CA ARG A 253 4.02 23.77 -21.20
C ARG A 253 3.25 24.18 -19.96
N TRP A 254 3.63 23.58 -18.86
CA TRP A 254 3.23 23.96 -17.52
C TRP A 254 4.18 25.02 -16.97
N THR A 255 3.64 26.10 -16.42
CA THR A 255 4.35 27.03 -15.53
C THR A 255 4.05 26.64 -14.10
N ILE A 256 5.09 26.38 -13.31
CA ILE A 256 4.99 25.86 -11.95
C ILE A 256 5.51 26.90 -10.97
N GLU A 257 4.67 27.34 -10.05
CA GLU A 257 5.10 28.13 -8.89
C GLU A 257 5.43 27.18 -7.74
N ALA A 258 6.67 27.23 -7.28
CA ALA A 258 7.13 26.44 -6.14
C ALA A 258 7.91 27.30 -5.15
N VAL A 259 7.81 26.97 -3.87
CA VAL A 259 8.70 27.54 -2.84
C VAL A 259 9.87 26.57 -2.69
N VAL A 260 11.04 26.96 -3.15
CA VAL A 260 12.29 26.20 -3.10
C VAL A 260 13.25 26.91 -2.16
N ASP A 261 13.74 26.23 -1.11
CA ASP A 261 14.59 26.84 -0.08
C ASP A 261 14.01 28.15 0.49
N GLY A 262 12.70 28.19 0.72
CA GLY A 262 11.98 29.34 1.25
C GLY A 262 11.77 30.50 0.27
N ARG A 263 12.10 30.33 -1.02
CA ARG A 263 11.94 31.36 -2.07
C ARG A 263 10.98 30.90 -3.16
N VAL A 264 10.11 31.80 -3.60
CA VAL A 264 9.24 31.53 -4.74
C VAL A 264 10.10 31.44 -6.02
N ARG A 265 9.90 30.36 -6.77
CA ARG A 265 10.48 30.07 -8.08
C ARG A 265 9.39 29.81 -9.09
N HIS A 266 9.59 30.29 -10.31
CA HIS A 266 8.77 29.90 -11.45
C HIS A 266 9.58 28.99 -12.35
N LEU A 267 9.05 27.80 -12.56
CA LEU A 267 9.67 26.69 -13.29
C LEU A 267 8.78 26.31 -14.46
N THR A 268 9.33 25.63 -15.45
CA THR A 268 8.55 25.15 -16.60
C THR A 268 8.75 23.65 -16.79
N ALA A 269 7.70 22.95 -17.25
CA ALA A 269 7.76 21.55 -17.60
C ALA A 269 6.83 21.23 -18.78
N ASN A 270 7.13 20.18 -19.55
CA ASN A 270 6.27 19.68 -20.61
C ASN A 270 5.16 18.77 -20.08
N ALA A 271 5.45 18.10 -18.96
CA ALA A 271 4.47 17.28 -18.26
C ALA A 271 4.65 17.43 -16.73
N VAL A 272 3.55 17.23 -16.01
CA VAL A 272 3.52 17.18 -14.55
C VAL A 272 2.97 15.85 -14.10
N VAL A 273 3.70 15.14 -13.24
CA VAL A 273 3.24 13.93 -12.59
C VAL A 273 3.04 14.21 -11.10
N SER A 274 1.78 14.27 -10.66
CA SER A 274 1.48 14.44 -9.25
C SER A 274 1.54 13.08 -8.54
N ALA A 275 2.58 12.89 -7.73
CA ALA A 275 2.80 11.74 -6.84
C ALA A 275 2.62 12.14 -5.37
N SER A 276 1.79 13.15 -5.09
CA SER A 276 1.58 13.73 -3.77
C SER A 276 0.89 12.79 -2.77
N GLY A 277 0.31 11.69 -3.26
CA GLY A 277 -0.36 10.69 -2.43
C GLY A 277 -1.71 11.14 -1.87
N LEU A 278 -2.39 10.22 -1.16
CA LEU A 278 -3.71 10.45 -0.57
C LEU A 278 -3.63 10.88 0.91
N PHE A 279 -2.61 10.44 1.63
CA PHE A 279 -2.43 10.65 3.07
C PHE A 279 -1.37 11.73 3.33
N ALA A 280 -1.57 12.93 2.75
CA ALA A 280 -0.59 14.00 2.78
C ALA A 280 -0.96 15.15 3.72
N THR A 281 -2.26 15.40 3.95
CA THR A 281 -2.75 16.51 4.77
C THR A 281 -3.46 15.98 6.01
N PRO A 282 -2.94 16.22 7.24
CA PRO A 282 -3.54 15.80 8.48
C PRO A 282 -4.95 16.37 8.68
N ARG A 283 -5.88 15.54 9.15
CA ARG A 283 -7.21 15.99 9.56
C ARG A 283 -7.16 16.47 11.00
N ARG A 284 -7.25 17.77 11.20
CA ARG A 284 -7.27 18.36 12.53
C ARG A 284 -8.52 17.93 13.31
N LEU A 285 -8.36 17.82 14.63
CA LEU A 285 -9.48 17.59 15.54
C LEU A 285 -10.29 18.89 15.66
N ASP A 286 -11.57 18.81 15.35
CA ASP A 286 -12.53 19.90 15.53
C ASP A 286 -13.42 19.60 16.75
N VAL A 287 -12.93 20.00 17.91
CA VAL A 287 -13.60 19.82 19.22
C VAL A 287 -13.39 21.07 20.05
N PRO A 288 -14.44 21.64 20.67
CA PRO A 288 -14.31 22.84 21.50
C PRO A 288 -13.29 22.69 22.63
N GLY A 289 -12.54 23.74 22.91
CA GLY A 289 -11.66 23.84 24.08
C GLY A 289 -10.26 23.31 23.89
N VAL A 290 -9.89 22.79 22.71
CA VAL A 290 -8.54 22.28 22.43
C VAL A 290 -7.47 23.35 22.71
N GLU A 291 -7.75 24.61 22.36
CA GLU A 291 -6.82 25.74 22.54
C GLU A 291 -6.56 26.08 24.03
N GLY A 292 -7.49 25.69 24.91
CA GLY A 292 -7.38 25.92 26.37
C GLY A 292 -6.75 24.75 27.12
N PHE A 293 -6.45 23.65 26.45
CA PHE A 293 -5.83 22.47 27.07
C PHE A 293 -4.37 22.77 27.41
N ARG A 294 -3.95 22.45 28.64
CA ARG A 294 -2.61 22.73 29.15
C ARG A 294 -1.58 21.65 28.83
N GLY A 295 -2.05 20.45 28.49
CA GLY A 295 -1.18 19.36 28.03
C GLY A 295 -0.80 19.54 26.57
N GLU A 296 -0.15 18.52 26.02
CA GLU A 296 0.26 18.48 24.62
C GLU A 296 -0.83 17.83 23.75
N VAL A 297 -1.14 18.40 22.59
CA VAL A 297 -1.98 17.77 21.55
C VAL A 297 -1.13 17.59 20.29
N VAL A 298 -0.90 16.34 19.91
CA VAL A 298 -0.02 15.99 18.79
C VAL A 298 -0.80 15.17 17.77
N HIS A 299 -0.87 15.66 16.53
CA HIS A 299 -1.37 14.82 15.44
C HIS A 299 -0.34 13.76 15.09
N THR A 300 -0.77 12.50 14.88
CA THR A 300 0.15 11.38 14.67
C THR A 300 1.07 11.54 13.44
N ALA A 301 0.65 12.31 12.43
CA ALA A 301 1.51 12.72 11.31
C ALA A 301 2.50 13.85 11.64
N GLU A 302 2.48 14.37 12.84
CA GLU A 302 3.37 15.44 13.33
C GLU A 302 4.21 14.98 14.52
N CYS A 303 4.12 13.70 14.85
CA CYS A 303 5.02 13.09 15.82
C CYS A 303 6.46 13.28 15.39
N THR A 304 7.33 13.54 16.36
CA THR A 304 8.77 13.71 16.15
C THR A 304 9.56 12.48 16.59
N GLY A 305 8.87 11.49 17.20
CA GLY A 305 9.48 10.34 17.87
C GLY A 305 10.16 10.72 19.20
N ARG A 306 9.99 11.96 19.66
CA ARG A 306 10.60 12.50 20.91
C ARG A 306 9.57 12.77 22.01
N GLU A 307 8.30 12.47 21.75
CA GLU A 307 7.21 12.66 22.70
C GLU A 307 7.50 11.88 23.99
N ARG A 308 7.37 12.58 25.11
CA ARG A 308 7.60 11.97 26.42
C ARG A 308 6.36 11.20 26.84
N LEU A 309 6.50 9.89 26.98
CA LEU A 309 5.41 8.99 27.38
C LEU A 309 5.52 8.57 28.85
N ASP A 310 6.77 8.48 29.35
CA ASP A 310 7.08 7.85 30.63
C ASP A 310 6.38 8.56 31.80
N GLY A 311 5.50 7.80 32.49
CA GLY A 311 4.76 8.27 33.67
C GLY A 311 3.61 9.24 33.39
N ARG A 312 3.28 9.51 32.12
CA ARG A 312 2.17 10.40 31.71
C ARG A 312 0.86 9.64 31.54
N ASP A 313 -0.24 10.35 31.73
CA ASP A 313 -1.56 9.92 31.29
C ASP A 313 -1.76 10.36 29.85
N VAL A 314 -2.03 9.41 28.96
CA VAL A 314 -2.06 9.62 27.52
C VAL A 314 -3.44 9.31 26.95
N ALA A 315 -3.96 10.16 26.08
CA ALA A 315 -5.14 9.86 25.27
C ALA A 315 -4.75 9.53 23.82
N ILE A 316 -5.42 8.54 23.25
CA ILE A 316 -5.37 8.23 21.81
C ILE A 316 -6.78 8.44 21.23
N ILE A 317 -6.96 9.48 20.40
CA ILE A 317 -8.25 9.76 19.77
C ILE A 317 -8.27 9.16 18.36
N GLY A 318 -8.97 8.04 18.21
CA GLY A 318 -9.10 7.29 16.97
C GLY A 318 -8.53 5.89 17.06
N ASN A 319 -9.22 4.94 16.42
CA ASN A 319 -8.92 3.51 16.37
C ASN A 319 -8.77 3.01 14.91
N GLY A 320 -8.27 3.86 14.03
CA GLY A 320 -7.77 3.45 12.71
C GLY A 320 -6.43 2.72 12.84
N SER A 321 -5.78 2.38 11.73
CA SER A 321 -4.49 1.66 11.73
C SER A 321 -3.46 2.30 12.67
N THR A 322 -3.36 3.63 12.67
CA THR A 322 -2.45 4.39 13.53
C THR A 322 -2.73 4.18 15.02
N GLY A 323 -3.98 4.42 15.46
CA GLY A 323 -4.34 4.29 16.87
C GLY A 323 -4.22 2.86 17.39
N VAL A 324 -4.51 1.88 16.54
CA VAL A 324 -4.38 0.45 16.86
C VAL A 324 -2.89 0.06 17.00
N GLN A 325 -2.06 0.41 16.03
CA GLN A 325 -0.63 0.07 16.04
C GLN A 325 0.12 0.69 17.23
N MET A 326 -0.17 1.95 17.55
CA MET A 326 0.59 2.65 18.58
C MET A 326 0.20 2.26 20.02
N LEU A 327 -0.99 1.70 20.25
CA LEU A 327 -1.50 1.44 21.60
C LEU A 327 -0.54 0.62 22.46
N SER A 328 -0.06 -0.51 21.97
CA SER A 328 0.84 -1.40 22.74
C SER A 328 2.15 -0.70 23.10
N SER A 329 2.72 0.08 22.20
CA SER A 329 3.97 0.81 22.40
C SER A 329 3.78 2.00 23.35
N VAL A 330 2.72 2.77 23.21
CA VAL A 330 2.38 3.88 24.11
C VAL A 330 2.12 3.37 25.51
N ARG A 331 1.27 2.34 25.65
CA ARG A 331 0.94 1.73 26.93
C ARG A 331 2.17 1.24 27.71
N SER A 332 3.15 0.66 27.03
CA SER A 332 4.35 0.12 27.69
C SER A 332 5.18 1.18 28.42
N ARG A 333 4.93 2.46 28.20
CA ARG A 333 5.68 3.59 28.75
C ARG A 333 4.80 4.58 29.53
N ALA A 334 3.54 4.73 29.14
CA ALA A 334 2.61 5.63 29.79
C ALA A 334 2.17 5.11 31.18
N ARG A 335 1.71 6.01 32.05
CA ARG A 335 1.08 5.66 33.34
C ARG A 335 -0.30 5.05 33.11
N SER A 336 -1.09 5.67 32.23
CA SER A 336 -2.39 5.18 31.79
C SER A 336 -2.66 5.61 30.37
N VAL A 337 -3.58 4.90 29.66
CA VAL A 337 -3.98 5.24 28.30
C VAL A 337 -5.50 5.24 28.16
N GLY A 338 -6.08 6.36 27.75
CA GLY A 338 -7.47 6.45 27.32
C GLY A 338 -7.57 6.32 25.80
N VAL A 339 -8.30 5.31 25.31
CA VAL A 339 -8.52 5.09 23.88
C VAL A 339 -9.93 5.54 23.52
N PHE A 340 -10.03 6.60 22.72
CA PHE A 340 -11.32 7.14 22.27
C PHE A 340 -11.71 6.52 20.92
N GLN A 341 -12.77 5.71 20.96
CA GLN A 341 -13.28 5.00 19.80
C GLN A 341 -14.71 5.44 19.47
N ARG A 342 -14.94 5.90 18.25
CA ARG A 342 -16.29 6.21 17.75
C ARG A 342 -16.99 4.99 17.14
N THR A 343 -16.28 4.24 16.33
CA THR A 343 -16.78 3.05 15.60
C THR A 343 -15.74 1.96 15.67
N PRO A 344 -16.10 0.72 16.07
CA PRO A 344 -15.14 -0.38 16.06
C PRO A 344 -14.66 -0.73 14.65
N GLN A 345 -13.48 -1.30 14.56
CA GLN A 345 -12.88 -1.75 13.31
C GLN A 345 -12.65 -3.25 13.33
N TRP A 346 -12.75 -3.90 12.16
CA TRP A 346 -12.30 -5.27 12.00
C TRP A 346 -10.79 -5.33 12.07
N ILE A 347 -10.26 -6.03 13.07
CA ILE A 347 -8.83 -6.24 13.28
C ILE A 347 -8.54 -7.71 13.04
N THR A 348 -7.53 -7.97 12.22
CA THR A 348 -7.11 -9.33 11.86
C THR A 348 -5.66 -9.55 12.31
N PRO A 349 -5.35 -10.69 12.95
CA PRO A 349 -3.98 -11.03 13.26
C PRO A 349 -3.22 -11.42 11.99
N ARG A 350 -1.90 -11.28 12.05
CA ARG A 350 -0.99 -11.79 11.02
C ARG A 350 0.14 -12.56 11.68
N GLU A 351 0.40 -13.73 11.13
CA GLU A 351 1.60 -14.46 11.48
C GLU A 351 2.85 -13.61 11.24
N ARG A 352 3.79 -13.69 12.14
CA ARG A 352 5.07 -12.96 12.11
C ARG A 352 4.96 -11.42 12.12
N TYR A 353 3.78 -10.86 12.40
CA TYR A 353 3.62 -9.41 12.54
C TYR A 353 4.40 -8.89 13.74
N GLY A 354 5.38 -8.01 13.49
CA GLY A 354 6.28 -7.48 14.51
C GLY A 354 7.44 -8.41 14.86
N GLU A 355 7.66 -9.49 14.12
CA GLU A 355 8.78 -10.41 14.33
C GLU A 355 9.96 -10.08 13.42
N PRO A 356 11.20 -10.23 13.91
CA PRO A 356 12.40 -10.15 13.09
C PRO A 356 12.50 -11.34 12.14
N ILE A 357 13.09 -11.13 10.96
CA ILE A 357 13.48 -12.21 10.06
C ILE A 357 14.65 -12.97 10.69
N ARG A 358 14.47 -14.27 10.86
CA ARG A 358 15.50 -15.12 11.47
C ARG A 358 16.72 -15.25 10.55
N PRO A 359 17.93 -15.41 11.11
CA PRO A 359 19.13 -15.62 10.30
C PRO A 359 19.01 -16.81 9.33
N GLU A 360 18.36 -17.89 9.77
CA GLU A 360 18.10 -19.08 8.96
C GLU A 360 17.21 -18.79 7.76
N THR A 361 16.11 -18.06 7.97
CA THR A 361 15.22 -17.63 6.88
C THR A 361 15.96 -16.69 5.92
N ARG A 362 16.73 -15.71 6.44
CA ARG A 362 17.53 -14.80 5.62
C ARG A 362 18.51 -15.56 4.75
N TRP A 363 19.26 -16.50 5.37
CA TRP A 363 20.21 -17.34 4.66
C TRP A 363 19.53 -18.15 3.53
N LEU A 364 18.36 -18.75 3.80
CA LEU A 364 17.63 -19.51 2.78
C LEU A 364 17.18 -18.63 1.61
N LEU A 365 16.68 -17.42 1.87
CA LEU A 365 16.32 -16.43 0.85
C LEU A 365 17.52 -16.01 -0.01
N ASP A 366 18.72 -15.96 0.56
CA ASP A 366 19.95 -15.53 -0.11
C ASP A 366 20.66 -16.68 -0.85
N THR A 367 20.47 -17.93 -0.40
CA THR A 367 21.29 -19.07 -0.83
C THR A 367 20.53 -20.05 -1.72
N MET A 368 19.26 -20.33 -1.42
CA MET A 368 18.45 -21.25 -2.22
C MET A 368 18.05 -20.56 -3.53
N PRO A 369 18.53 -21.03 -4.71
CA PRO A 369 18.18 -20.44 -6.00
C PRO A 369 16.66 -20.31 -6.15
N TYR A 370 16.19 -19.21 -6.72
CA TYR A 370 14.78 -18.92 -7.01
C TYR A 370 13.84 -18.87 -5.78
N TYR A 371 14.31 -19.21 -4.57
CA TYR A 371 13.46 -19.27 -3.39
C TYR A 371 12.88 -17.90 -3.04
N TRP A 372 13.69 -16.82 -3.12
CA TRP A 372 13.19 -15.46 -2.91
C TRP A 372 12.05 -15.10 -3.87
N ASN A 373 12.16 -15.50 -5.14
CA ASN A 373 11.12 -15.25 -6.16
C ASN A 373 9.80 -15.93 -5.80
N TRP A 374 9.86 -17.22 -5.47
CA TRP A 374 8.67 -18.01 -5.11
C TRP A 374 8.12 -17.61 -3.76
N TYR A 375 8.96 -17.16 -2.83
CA TYR A 375 8.53 -16.60 -1.54
C TYR A 375 7.75 -15.29 -1.73
N CYS A 376 8.20 -14.38 -2.60
CA CYS A 376 7.47 -13.17 -2.98
C CYS A 376 6.14 -13.52 -3.66
N TYR A 377 6.13 -14.51 -4.55
CA TYR A 377 4.90 -14.97 -5.19
C TYR A 377 3.93 -15.58 -4.18
N SER A 378 4.39 -16.37 -3.23
CA SER A 378 3.57 -16.92 -2.14
C SER A 378 2.88 -15.80 -1.35
N ALA A 379 3.64 -14.77 -0.97
CA ALA A 379 3.10 -13.59 -0.29
C ALA A 379 2.04 -12.86 -1.14
N ALA A 380 2.21 -12.79 -2.46
CA ALA A 380 1.24 -12.20 -3.39
C ALA A 380 -0.02 -13.08 -3.53
N ALA A 381 0.16 -14.40 -3.75
CA ALA A 381 -0.91 -15.36 -4.00
C ALA A 381 -1.95 -15.38 -2.87
N LEU A 382 -1.51 -15.28 -1.60
CA LEU A 382 -2.38 -15.19 -0.43
C LEU A 382 -3.37 -14.01 -0.46
N ARG A 383 -3.13 -13.01 -1.32
CA ARG A 383 -3.95 -11.82 -1.40
C ARG A 383 -4.80 -11.71 -2.67
N LEU A 384 -4.53 -12.54 -3.68
CA LEU A 384 -5.22 -12.45 -4.97
C LEU A 384 -6.73 -12.72 -4.87
N GLY A 385 -7.13 -13.72 -4.10
CA GLY A 385 -8.53 -14.11 -3.97
C GLY A 385 -9.39 -13.23 -3.07
N GLY A 386 -8.80 -12.30 -2.29
CA GLY A 386 -9.53 -11.53 -1.27
C GLY A 386 -10.65 -10.64 -1.79
N GLN A 387 -10.69 -10.38 -3.09
CA GLN A 387 -11.69 -9.54 -3.73
C GLN A 387 -13.12 -10.13 -3.71
N VAL A 388 -13.27 -11.45 -3.64
CA VAL A 388 -14.61 -12.10 -3.53
C VAL A 388 -15.35 -11.71 -2.25
N LEU A 389 -14.61 -11.34 -1.19
CA LEU A 389 -15.18 -10.88 0.07
C LEU A 389 -15.89 -9.51 -0.05
N GLN A 390 -15.70 -8.80 -1.14
CA GLN A 390 -16.29 -7.48 -1.37
C GLN A 390 -17.51 -7.56 -2.30
N GLU A 391 -17.88 -8.75 -2.74
CA GLU A 391 -18.95 -8.98 -3.72
C GLU A 391 -20.19 -9.53 -3.02
N PRO A 392 -21.28 -8.73 -2.90
CA PRO A 392 -22.57 -9.20 -2.44
C PRO A 392 -23.15 -10.27 -3.36
N ASP A 393 -23.80 -11.28 -2.76
CA ASP A 393 -24.58 -12.27 -3.49
C ASP A 393 -26.09 -12.04 -3.23
N PRO A 394 -26.86 -11.55 -4.23
CA PRO A 394 -28.29 -11.33 -4.06
C PRO A 394 -29.10 -12.58 -3.70
N ARG A 395 -28.64 -13.78 -4.11
CA ARG A 395 -29.32 -15.05 -3.78
C ARG A 395 -29.10 -15.38 -2.30
N TRP A 396 -27.87 -15.20 -1.82
CA TRP A 396 -27.54 -15.37 -0.42
C TRP A 396 -28.32 -14.40 0.47
N GLN A 397 -28.38 -13.13 0.07
CA GLN A 397 -29.15 -12.10 0.78
C GLN A 397 -30.65 -12.42 0.81
N ALA A 398 -31.23 -12.89 -0.30
CA ALA A 398 -32.63 -13.30 -0.36
C ALA A 398 -32.93 -14.54 0.53
N ALA A 399 -31.93 -15.34 0.82
CA ALA A 399 -32.02 -16.47 1.74
C ALA A 399 -31.80 -16.08 3.23
N GLY A 400 -31.61 -14.79 3.52
CA GLY A 400 -31.43 -14.26 4.89
C GLY A 400 -29.98 -14.00 5.30
N GLY A 401 -29.02 -14.18 4.39
CA GLY A 401 -27.63 -13.78 4.60
C GLY A 401 -27.43 -12.27 4.52
N LEU A 402 -26.26 -11.78 4.96
CA LEU A 402 -25.99 -10.34 5.04
C LEU A 402 -25.35 -9.81 3.75
N VAL A 403 -24.26 -10.40 3.30
CA VAL A 403 -23.49 -9.96 2.12
C VAL A 403 -23.36 -11.08 1.09
N SER A 404 -22.55 -12.08 1.40
CA SER A 404 -22.35 -13.32 0.65
C SER A 404 -21.92 -14.41 1.62
N GLU A 405 -22.02 -15.68 1.23
CA GLU A 405 -21.56 -16.80 2.06
C GLU A 405 -20.11 -16.61 2.53
N ALA A 406 -19.24 -16.20 1.61
CA ALA A 406 -17.82 -15.94 1.87
C ALA A 406 -17.60 -14.80 2.88
N ASN A 407 -18.29 -13.66 2.72
CA ASN A 407 -18.15 -12.53 3.62
C ASN A 407 -18.71 -12.83 5.01
N ASP A 408 -19.87 -13.49 5.08
CA ASP A 408 -20.54 -13.84 6.34
C ASP A 408 -19.73 -14.88 7.12
N ALA A 409 -19.15 -15.88 6.46
CA ALA A 409 -18.23 -16.85 7.06
C ALA A 409 -16.96 -16.17 7.62
N TYR A 410 -16.44 -15.18 6.90
CA TYR A 410 -15.30 -14.40 7.38
C TYR A 410 -15.68 -13.50 8.56
N ARG A 411 -16.86 -12.87 8.53
CA ARG A 411 -17.43 -12.12 9.67
C ARG A 411 -17.50 -12.99 10.92
N GLU A 412 -17.99 -14.21 10.78
CA GLU A 412 -18.07 -15.15 11.90
C GLU A 412 -16.67 -15.48 12.45
N THR A 413 -15.70 -15.72 11.56
CA THR A 413 -14.31 -16.00 11.94
C THR A 413 -13.68 -14.84 12.69
N LEU A 414 -13.83 -13.60 12.21
CA LEU A 414 -13.34 -12.42 12.89
C LEU A 414 -14.06 -12.19 14.22
N THR A 415 -15.36 -12.45 14.28
CA THR A 415 -16.15 -12.36 15.53
C THR A 415 -15.66 -13.37 16.57
N ARG A 416 -15.40 -14.62 16.16
CA ARG A 416 -14.82 -15.65 17.04
C ARG A 416 -13.43 -15.24 17.54
N TYR A 417 -12.62 -14.68 16.66
CA TYR A 417 -11.30 -14.16 17.03
C TYR A 417 -11.42 -13.06 18.09
N VAL A 418 -12.26 -12.01 17.87
CA VAL A 418 -12.48 -10.95 18.86
C VAL A 418 -12.93 -11.54 20.22
N LYS A 419 -13.92 -12.43 20.22
CA LYS A 419 -14.41 -13.05 21.45
C LYS A 419 -13.35 -13.89 22.16
N SER A 420 -12.51 -14.62 21.40
CA SER A 420 -11.42 -15.39 21.98
C SER A 420 -10.35 -14.52 22.63
N GLN A 421 -10.06 -13.35 22.04
CA GLN A 421 -9.10 -12.40 22.59
C GLN A 421 -9.62 -11.68 23.85
N LEU A 422 -10.92 -11.38 23.90
CA LEU A 422 -11.55 -10.67 25.02
C LEU A 422 -11.90 -11.58 26.20
N GLY A 423 -11.94 -12.90 26.00
CA GLY A 423 -12.16 -13.89 27.06
C GLY A 423 -13.38 -13.61 27.92
N SER A 424 -13.17 -13.33 29.21
CA SER A 424 -14.20 -13.11 30.21
C SER A 424 -14.83 -11.69 30.21
N ARG A 425 -14.60 -10.88 29.17
CA ARG A 425 -15.11 -9.50 29.06
C ARG A 425 -16.21 -9.34 28.00
N PRO A 426 -17.37 -10.00 28.18
CA PRO A 426 -18.48 -9.90 27.23
C PRO A 426 -19.05 -8.47 27.12
N ASP A 427 -18.86 -7.65 28.14
CA ASP A 427 -19.22 -6.23 28.17
C ASP A 427 -18.51 -5.40 27.06
N LEU A 428 -17.39 -5.90 26.53
CA LEU A 428 -16.66 -5.28 25.43
C LEU A 428 -17.10 -5.75 24.04
N TRP A 429 -17.88 -6.83 23.94
CA TRP A 429 -18.26 -7.38 22.63
C TRP A 429 -19.01 -6.37 21.76
N ASP A 430 -20.04 -5.73 22.33
CA ASP A 430 -20.84 -4.73 21.61
C ASP A 430 -20.06 -3.46 21.27
N LYS A 431 -18.97 -3.21 22.01
CA LYS A 431 -18.08 -2.07 21.79
C LYS A 431 -17.00 -2.34 20.75
N LEU A 432 -16.60 -3.61 20.53
CA LEU A 432 -15.42 -3.98 19.75
C LEU A 432 -15.73 -4.85 18.52
N ILE A 433 -16.94 -5.43 18.40
CA ILE A 433 -17.37 -6.15 17.21
C ILE A 433 -18.07 -5.18 16.25
N PRO A 434 -17.52 -4.92 15.05
CA PRO A 434 -18.13 -4.02 14.08
C PRO A 434 -19.45 -4.54 13.54
N ARG A 435 -20.36 -3.61 13.23
CA ARG A 435 -21.63 -3.93 12.57
C ARG A 435 -21.51 -3.96 11.05
N HIS A 436 -20.59 -3.16 10.49
CA HIS A 436 -20.35 -3.14 9.04
C HIS A 436 -19.71 -4.44 8.55
N ALA A 437 -19.87 -4.73 7.26
CA ALA A 437 -19.30 -5.93 6.64
C ALA A 437 -17.77 -5.93 6.69
N PRO A 438 -17.11 -7.07 6.90
CA PRO A 438 -15.70 -7.22 6.61
C PRO A 438 -15.37 -6.73 5.20
N MET A 439 -14.21 -6.14 4.99
CA MET A 439 -13.76 -5.56 3.71
C MET A 439 -14.55 -4.36 3.19
N ALA A 440 -15.66 -3.96 3.81
CA ALA A 440 -16.32 -2.68 3.52
C ALA A 440 -15.45 -1.48 3.92
N ARG A 441 -14.58 -1.70 4.90
CA ARG A 441 -13.43 -0.86 5.23
C ARG A 441 -12.18 -1.73 5.25
N ARG A 442 -11.01 -1.15 4.98
CA ARG A 442 -9.76 -1.88 5.08
C ARG A 442 -9.63 -2.51 6.46
N LEU A 443 -9.33 -3.81 6.50
CA LEU A 443 -9.03 -4.49 7.75
C LEU A 443 -7.74 -3.92 8.35
N ILE A 444 -7.73 -3.77 9.65
CA ILE A 444 -6.53 -3.36 10.37
C ILE A 444 -5.76 -4.63 10.77
N VAL A 445 -4.47 -4.60 10.61
CA VAL A 445 -3.58 -5.69 11.03
C VAL A 445 -2.95 -5.31 12.35
N ASP A 446 -3.20 -6.12 13.38
CA ASP A 446 -2.52 -6.02 14.67
C ASP A 446 -2.73 -7.29 15.49
N ASN A 447 -1.71 -7.67 16.28
CA ASN A 447 -1.73 -8.85 17.14
C ASN A 447 -1.93 -8.50 18.62
N ASN A 448 -1.82 -7.22 19.01
CA ASN A 448 -1.73 -6.79 20.41
C ASN A 448 -2.90 -5.92 20.89
N TRP A 449 -3.73 -5.43 19.98
CA TRP A 449 -4.82 -4.50 20.28
C TRP A 449 -5.74 -4.97 21.42
N TYR A 450 -6.35 -6.15 21.26
CA TYR A 450 -7.29 -6.66 22.27
C TYR A 450 -6.59 -6.98 23.59
N ALA A 451 -5.40 -7.55 23.54
CA ALA A 451 -4.61 -7.83 24.74
C ALA A 451 -4.22 -6.53 25.50
N SER A 452 -3.97 -5.44 24.77
CA SER A 452 -3.71 -4.13 25.37
C SER A 452 -4.95 -3.53 26.02
N LEU A 453 -6.14 -3.65 25.39
CA LEU A 453 -7.42 -3.16 25.95
C LEU A 453 -7.87 -3.89 27.22
N LEU A 454 -7.33 -5.08 27.50
CA LEU A 454 -7.65 -5.85 28.71
C LEU A 454 -6.77 -5.47 29.91
N LYS A 455 -5.86 -4.52 29.77
CA LYS A 455 -4.97 -4.11 30.85
C LYS A 455 -5.61 -3.03 31.71
N ASP A 456 -5.35 -3.06 33.01
CA ASP A 456 -5.94 -2.15 34.00
C ASP A 456 -5.55 -0.68 33.78
N ASP A 457 -4.43 -0.43 33.11
CA ASP A 457 -3.92 0.89 32.74
C ASP A 457 -4.49 1.43 31.41
N VAL A 458 -5.45 0.70 30.76
CA VAL A 458 -6.08 1.11 29.50
C VAL A 458 -7.59 1.24 29.69
N GLU A 459 -8.14 2.42 29.37
CA GLU A 459 -9.58 2.65 29.32
C GLU A 459 -10.06 2.81 27.87
N LEU A 460 -11.03 1.98 27.45
CA LEU A 460 -11.74 2.18 26.18
C LEU A 460 -12.93 3.13 26.40
N VAL A 461 -12.87 4.31 25.78
CA VAL A 461 -13.90 5.35 25.83
C VAL A 461 -14.68 5.36 24.52
N THR A 462 -15.98 5.06 24.58
CA THR A 462 -16.88 5.02 23.41
C THR A 462 -17.86 6.19 23.36
N GLU A 463 -17.94 6.96 24.43
CA GLU A 463 -18.77 8.16 24.57
C GLU A 463 -18.19 9.29 23.69
N THR A 464 -19.10 10.07 23.10
CA THR A 464 -18.70 11.22 22.26
C THR A 464 -17.92 12.24 23.09
N ILE A 465 -16.81 12.72 22.57
CA ILE A 465 -16.08 13.85 23.16
C ILE A 465 -16.95 15.09 23.03
N GLU A 466 -17.28 15.70 24.17
CA GLU A 466 -18.03 16.96 24.23
C GLU A 466 -17.08 18.15 24.03
N ARG A 467 -16.00 18.20 24.79
CA ARG A 467 -15.01 19.28 24.75
C ARG A 467 -13.70 18.89 25.45
N PHE A 468 -12.68 19.67 25.20
CA PHE A 468 -11.50 19.70 26.07
C PHE A 468 -11.74 20.59 27.28
N THR A 469 -11.16 20.19 28.42
CA THR A 469 -11.01 20.99 29.60
C THR A 469 -9.56 21.44 29.76
N PRO A 470 -9.22 22.35 30.67
CA PRO A 470 -7.81 22.74 30.86
C PRO A 470 -6.88 21.60 31.22
N THR A 471 -7.35 20.48 31.75
CA THR A 471 -6.52 19.34 32.19
C THR A 471 -6.86 18.04 31.46
N GLY A 472 -7.91 17.99 30.62
CA GLY A 472 -8.30 16.72 30.04
C GLY A 472 -9.43 16.81 29.01
N ILE A 473 -10.22 15.74 28.94
CA ILE A 473 -11.32 15.57 27.98
C ILE A 473 -12.61 15.25 28.73
N ARG A 474 -13.67 16.02 28.44
CA ARG A 474 -15.05 15.74 28.91
C ARG A 474 -15.82 15.03 27.82
N THR A 475 -16.51 13.95 28.19
CA THR A 475 -17.39 13.18 27.32
C THR A 475 -18.87 13.53 27.58
N ALA A 476 -19.75 13.19 26.61
CA ALA A 476 -21.17 13.55 26.63
C ALA A 476 -21.95 12.94 27.81
N ASP A 477 -21.43 11.90 28.46
CA ASP A 477 -21.96 11.35 29.72
C ASP A 477 -21.58 12.18 30.95
N GLY A 478 -20.87 13.31 30.77
CA GLY A 478 -20.45 14.23 31.80
C GLY A 478 -19.16 13.86 32.53
N ARG A 479 -18.52 12.73 32.20
CA ARG A 479 -17.24 12.33 32.82
C ARG A 479 -16.09 13.17 32.26
N GLU A 480 -15.20 13.58 33.17
CA GLU A 480 -13.94 14.24 32.84
C GLU A 480 -12.79 13.27 33.12
N ARG A 481 -11.76 13.27 32.21
CA ARG A 481 -10.56 12.46 32.29
C ARG A 481 -9.38 13.35 32.04
N ASP A 482 -8.45 13.39 32.98
CA ASP A 482 -7.23 14.19 32.86
C ASP A 482 -6.17 13.48 32.02
N TYR A 483 -5.46 14.23 31.19
CA TYR A 483 -4.36 13.74 30.37
C TYR A 483 -3.23 14.76 30.30
N ASP A 484 -2.00 14.26 30.20
CA ASP A 484 -0.80 15.08 29.97
C ASP A 484 -0.50 15.24 28.48
N LEU A 485 -0.90 14.24 27.65
CA LEU A 485 -0.64 14.16 26.22
C LEU A 485 -1.84 13.53 25.50
N VAL A 486 -2.25 14.14 24.40
CA VAL A 486 -3.30 13.65 23.54
C VAL A 486 -2.76 13.42 22.13
N PHE A 487 -2.74 12.18 21.69
CA PHE A 487 -2.50 11.85 20.28
C PHE A 487 -3.81 11.90 19.51
N THR A 488 -3.85 12.69 18.43
CA THR A 488 -4.97 12.71 17.51
C THR A 488 -4.68 11.82 16.31
N ALA A 489 -5.16 10.57 16.36
CA ALA A 489 -5.09 9.58 15.29
C ALA A 489 -6.32 9.71 14.35
N THR A 490 -6.66 10.96 13.99
CA THR A 490 -7.86 11.33 13.23
C THR A 490 -7.71 11.14 11.72
N GLY A 491 -6.53 10.72 11.26
CA GLY A 491 -6.24 10.44 9.86
C GLY A 491 -6.02 11.70 9.01
N PHE A 492 -6.39 11.61 7.73
CA PHE A 492 -6.04 12.60 6.72
C PHE A 492 -7.27 13.12 5.97
N VAL A 493 -7.10 14.27 5.30
CA VAL A 493 -8.12 14.84 4.41
C VAL A 493 -8.02 14.13 3.05
N THR A 494 -8.72 13.03 2.91
CA THR A 494 -8.66 12.17 1.71
C THR A 494 -9.66 12.56 0.60
N GLN A 495 -10.59 13.46 0.89
CA GLN A 495 -11.58 13.91 -0.08
C GLN A 495 -11.04 14.97 -1.06
N LYS A 496 -9.93 15.63 -0.72
CA LYS A 496 -9.30 16.66 -1.54
C LYS A 496 -8.02 16.12 -2.18
N TYR A 497 -8.16 15.45 -3.32
CA TYR A 497 -7.00 14.96 -4.06
C TYR A 497 -6.09 16.10 -4.50
N LEU A 498 -4.79 15.84 -4.49
CA LEU A 498 -3.70 16.75 -4.90
C LEU A 498 -3.60 18.05 -4.11
N TRP A 499 -4.54 18.33 -3.20
CA TRP A 499 -4.50 19.50 -2.34
C TRP A 499 -3.28 19.45 -1.39
N PRO A 500 -2.60 20.59 -1.10
CA PRO A 500 -3.00 21.96 -1.40
C PRO A 500 -2.48 22.53 -2.74
N THR A 501 -1.79 21.75 -3.57
CA THR A 501 -1.31 22.21 -4.88
C THR A 501 -2.49 22.49 -5.79
N ARG A 502 -2.48 23.63 -6.46
CA ARG A 502 -3.50 24.03 -7.41
C ARG A 502 -3.05 23.73 -8.83
N TYR A 503 -3.87 23.05 -9.61
CA TYR A 503 -3.62 22.75 -11.02
C TYR A 503 -4.66 23.48 -11.87
N ARG A 504 -4.17 24.28 -12.84
CA ARG A 504 -4.99 25.06 -13.76
C ARG A 504 -4.75 24.55 -15.18
N GLY A 505 -5.83 24.05 -15.82
CA GLY A 505 -5.81 23.45 -17.14
C GLY A 505 -6.16 24.42 -18.26
N LEU A 506 -6.69 23.86 -19.36
CA LEU A 506 -7.26 24.62 -20.46
C LEU A 506 -8.45 25.46 -19.97
N ALA A 507 -8.75 26.56 -20.69
CA ALA A 507 -9.83 27.48 -20.34
C ALA A 507 -9.74 28.11 -18.93
N ASP A 508 -8.56 28.09 -18.33
CA ASP A 508 -8.29 28.68 -17.00
C ASP A 508 -9.08 28.00 -15.85
N GLU A 509 -9.65 26.81 -16.09
CA GLU A 509 -10.34 26.01 -15.08
C GLU A 509 -9.33 25.36 -14.12
N THR A 510 -9.61 25.41 -12.82
CA THR A 510 -8.82 24.64 -11.85
C THR A 510 -9.39 23.23 -11.65
N LEU A 511 -8.51 22.29 -11.31
CA LEU A 511 -8.92 20.92 -11.01
C LEU A 511 -9.86 20.84 -9.79
N GLU A 512 -9.69 21.75 -8.83
CA GLU A 512 -10.56 21.87 -7.67
C GLU A 512 -11.97 22.34 -8.07
N GLU A 513 -12.10 23.32 -8.98
CA GLU A 513 -13.39 23.77 -9.52
C GLU A 513 -14.11 22.61 -10.23
N ARG A 514 -13.42 21.91 -11.13
CA ARG A 514 -13.98 20.76 -11.84
C ARG A 514 -14.44 19.63 -10.89
N TRP A 515 -13.69 19.36 -9.85
CA TRP A 515 -14.01 18.31 -8.89
C TRP A 515 -15.00 18.74 -7.80
N SER A 516 -15.24 20.02 -7.64
CA SER A 516 -16.23 20.55 -6.69
C SER A 516 -17.63 20.67 -7.27
N ASP A 517 -17.81 20.42 -8.57
CA ASP A 517 -19.12 20.43 -9.19
C ASP A 517 -19.99 19.26 -8.61
N PRO A 518 -21.12 19.56 -7.97
CA PRO A 518 -22.01 18.54 -7.43
C PRO A 518 -22.52 17.54 -8.47
N ALA A 519 -22.65 17.95 -9.74
CA ALA A 519 -23.08 17.09 -10.83
C ALA A 519 -22.04 16.00 -11.14
N SER A 520 -20.75 16.27 -10.92
CA SER A 520 -19.68 15.27 -11.08
C SER A 520 -19.66 14.25 -9.93
N GLY A 521 -20.25 14.57 -8.78
CA GLY A 521 -20.18 13.74 -7.57
C GLY A 521 -18.79 13.70 -6.93
N GLY A 522 -17.94 14.70 -7.20
CA GLY A 522 -16.60 14.82 -6.64
C GLY A 522 -15.45 14.39 -7.57
N PRO A 523 -14.25 14.19 -7.03
CA PRO A 523 -13.06 13.84 -7.80
C PRO A 523 -13.24 12.61 -8.69
N ARG A 524 -12.88 12.75 -9.97
CA ARG A 524 -12.91 11.71 -11.00
C ARG A 524 -11.67 11.79 -11.87
N ALA A 525 -11.23 10.65 -12.39
CA ALA A 525 -10.16 10.55 -13.37
C ALA A 525 -10.41 9.37 -14.31
N TYR A 526 -9.84 9.41 -15.49
CA TYR A 526 -9.75 8.25 -16.36
C TYR A 526 -8.63 7.34 -15.87
N LEU A 527 -8.94 6.08 -15.59
CA LEU A 527 -8.04 5.06 -15.00
C LEU A 527 -7.41 5.48 -13.65
N GLY A 528 -7.88 6.57 -13.04
CA GLY A 528 -7.24 7.17 -11.87
C GLY A 528 -6.00 8.01 -12.20
N LEU A 529 -5.72 8.27 -13.48
CA LEU A 529 -4.45 8.84 -13.95
C LEU A 529 -4.58 10.19 -14.66
N THR A 530 -5.64 10.43 -15.43
CA THR A 530 -5.79 11.64 -16.26
C THR A 530 -7.17 12.25 -16.18
N VAL A 531 -7.26 13.58 -16.42
CA VAL A 531 -8.52 14.34 -16.37
C VAL A 531 -8.63 15.18 -17.64
N PRO A 532 -9.79 15.21 -18.33
CA PRO A 532 -9.99 16.04 -19.51
C PRO A 532 -9.75 17.54 -19.20
N GLY A 533 -9.15 18.25 -20.15
CA GLY A 533 -8.84 19.67 -19.99
C GLY A 533 -7.58 19.98 -19.19
N PHE A 534 -6.86 18.95 -18.68
CA PHE A 534 -5.58 19.10 -17.99
C PHE A 534 -4.47 18.37 -18.77
N PRO A 535 -3.98 18.95 -19.86
CA PRO A 535 -3.03 18.28 -20.74
C PRO A 535 -1.72 17.96 -20.04
N ASN A 536 -1.16 16.78 -20.32
CA ASN A 536 0.11 16.31 -19.75
C ASN A 536 0.16 16.33 -18.20
N LEU A 537 -1.01 16.40 -17.52
CA LEU A 537 -1.11 16.19 -16.08
C LEU A 537 -1.45 14.73 -15.83
N PHE A 538 -0.58 14.06 -15.11
CA PHE A 538 -0.75 12.67 -14.70
C PHE A 538 -0.82 12.57 -13.17
N ILE A 539 -1.63 11.67 -12.67
CA ILE A 539 -1.88 11.48 -11.24
C ILE A 539 -1.44 10.07 -10.83
N MET A 540 -0.44 9.97 -9.99
CA MET A 540 -0.12 8.69 -9.34
C MET A 540 -1.04 8.48 -8.14
N TYR A 541 -1.82 7.41 -8.14
CA TYR A 541 -2.79 7.11 -7.09
C TYR A 541 -3.93 8.14 -7.00
N GLY A 542 -4.57 8.42 -8.13
CA GLY A 542 -5.69 9.36 -8.22
C GLY A 542 -7.06 8.77 -7.81
N PRO A 543 -8.15 9.48 -8.11
CA PRO A 543 -9.51 9.05 -7.78
C PRO A 543 -9.82 7.65 -8.30
N ASN A 544 -10.39 6.82 -7.43
CA ASN A 544 -10.77 5.43 -7.71
C ASN A 544 -9.64 4.54 -8.25
N ALA A 545 -8.41 4.79 -7.80
CA ALA A 545 -7.24 3.98 -8.19
C ALA A 545 -6.83 2.92 -7.13
N GLN A 546 -7.32 2.99 -5.89
CA GLN A 546 -7.00 2.01 -4.85
C GLN A 546 -7.49 0.62 -5.24
N ASN A 547 -6.57 -0.29 -5.46
CA ASN A 547 -6.87 -1.68 -5.81
C ASN A 547 -7.64 -2.42 -4.71
N ARG A 548 -8.47 -3.38 -5.11
CA ARG A 548 -9.32 -4.19 -4.22
C ARG A 548 -8.53 -5.17 -3.35
N SER A 549 -7.39 -5.64 -3.85
CA SER A 549 -6.52 -6.62 -3.21
C SER A 549 -5.09 -6.51 -3.74
N GLY A 550 -4.16 -7.35 -3.29
CA GLY A 550 -2.76 -7.32 -3.73
C GLY A 550 -1.96 -6.18 -3.09
N SER A 551 -0.89 -5.76 -3.76
CA SER A 551 0.01 -4.68 -3.32
C SER A 551 -0.21 -3.40 -4.10
N LEU A 552 -0.28 -2.28 -3.39
CA LEU A 552 -0.31 -0.95 -4.00
C LEU A 552 0.98 -0.66 -4.79
N ILE A 553 2.12 -1.24 -4.40
CA ILE A 553 3.41 -1.02 -5.07
C ILE A 553 3.40 -1.57 -6.50
N VAL A 554 2.81 -2.73 -6.73
CA VAL A 554 2.59 -3.29 -8.08
C VAL A 554 1.84 -2.30 -8.98
N TRP A 555 0.83 -1.63 -8.41
CA TRP A 555 0.04 -0.64 -9.16
C TRP A 555 0.81 0.66 -9.39
N MET A 556 1.66 1.09 -8.45
CA MET A 556 2.53 2.24 -8.66
C MET A 556 3.50 2.01 -9.82
N GLU A 557 4.08 0.81 -9.94
CA GLU A 557 4.89 0.44 -11.11
C GLU A 557 4.06 0.40 -12.40
N THR A 558 2.83 -0.13 -12.33
CA THR A 558 1.92 -0.23 -13.48
C THR A 558 1.48 1.17 -13.97
N TRP A 559 1.12 2.07 -13.05
CA TRP A 559 0.77 3.45 -13.39
C TRP A 559 1.96 4.22 -13.95
N ALA A 560 3.14 4.05 -13.34
CA ALA A 560 4.36 4.68 -13.82
C ALA A 560 4.71 4.21 -15.25
N ARG A 561 4.54 2.93 -15.55
CA ARG A 561 4.70 2.38 -16.90
C ARG A 561 3.70 3.01 -17.88
N TYR A 562 2.40 3.03 -17.54
CA TYR A 562 1.37 3.62 -18.39
C TYR A 562 1.64 5.11 -18.68
N ILE A 563 2.05 5.89 -17.68
CA ILE A 563 2.45 7.29 -17.84
C ILE A 563 3.70 7.39 -18.72
N GLY A 564 4.67 6.51 -18.53
CA GLY A 564 5.86 6.41 -19.38
C GLY A 564 5.51 6.17 -20.85
N GLU A 565 4.57 5.25 -21.14
CA GLU A 565 4.06 4.98 -22.49
C GLU A 565 3.32 6.20 -23.08
N ALA A 566 2.56 6.94 -22.27
CA ALA A 566 1.93 8.19 -22.70
C ALA A 566 2.96 9.26 -23.10
N LEU A 567 4.04 9.39 -22.31
CA LEU A 567 5.15 10.30 -22.63
C LEU A 567 5.92 9.86 -23.88
N VAL A 568 6.12 8.55 -24.07
CA VAL A 568 6.70 7.99 -25.31
C VAL A 568 5.84 8.37 -26.50
N ALA A 569 4.52 8.14 -26.44
CA ALA A 569 3.60 8.49 -27.51
C ALA A 569 3.62 9.99 -27.83
N LEU A 570 3.66 10.85 -26.80
CA LEU A 570 3.76 12.31 -26.97
C LEU A 570 5.02 12.71 -27.74
N VAL A 571 6.17 12.16 -27.35
CA VAL A 571 7.46 12.50 -28.00
C VAL A 571 7.54 11.91 -29.40
N GLU A 572 7.16 10.65 -29.62
CA GLU A 572 7.28 9.98 -30.92
C GLU A 572 6.32 10.58 -31.97
N THR A 573 5.16 11.09 -31.55
CA THR A 573 4.20 11.75 -32.45
C THR A 573 4.56 13.22 -32.73
N GLY A 574 5.49 13.80 -31.96
CA GLY A 574 5.91 15.21 -32.10
C GLY A 574 4.87 16.24 -31.67
N HIS A 575 3.84 15.82 -30.96
CA HIS A 575 2.83 16.72 -30.38
C HIS A 575 3.36 17.37 -29.10
N ARG A 576 2.79 18.53 -28.73
CA ARG A 576 3.18 19.27 -27.53
C ARG A 576 2.46 18.81 -26.29
N TYR A 577 1.23 18.31 -26.45
CA TYR A 577 0.43 17.79 -25.34
C TYR A 577 -0.55 16.71 -25.78
N LEU A 578 -1.00 15.96 -24.80
CA LEU A 578 -2.14 15.02 -24.89
C LEU A 578 -3.11 15.28 -23.75
N THR A 579 -4.38 15.07 -23.98
CA THR A 579 -5.45 15.14 -22.97
C THR A 579 -6.46 14.03 -23.23
N VAL A 580 -6.95 13.36 -22.19
CA VAL A 580 -7.98 12.33 -22.37
C VAL A 580 -9.26 12.97 -22.92
N ARG A 581 -9.93 12.28 -23.86
CA ARG A 581 -11.17 12.77 -24.46
C ARG A 581 -12.33 12.70 -23.47
N GLU A 582 -13.20 13.69 -23.50
CA GLU A 582 -14.33 13.80 -22.56
C GLU A 582 -15.25 12.57 -22.65
N GLU A 583 -15.58 12.10 -23.86
CA GLU A 583 -16.45 10.94 -24.04
C GLU A 583 -15.85 9.63 -23.49
N VAL A 584 -14.53 9.46 -23.55
CA VAL A 584 -13.82 8.31 -22.98
C VAL A 584 -13.83 8.38 -21.46
N PHE A 585 -13.58 9.56 -20.92
CA PHE A 585 -13.63 9.82 -19.48
C PHE A 585 -15.04 9.59 -18.92
N GLU A 586 -16.08 10.08 -19.58
CA GLU A 586 -17.47 9.91 -19.15
C GLU A 586 -17.91 8.43 -19.21
N ASP A 587 -17.60 7.72 -20.31
CA ASP A 587 -17.91 6.30 -20.44
C ASP A 587 -17.24 5.48 -19.35
N TYR A 588 -15.94 5.70 -19.13
CA TYR A 588 -15.20 5.00 -18.07
C TYR A 588 -15.82 5.24 -16.69
N ASN A 589 -16.11 6.50 -16.33
CA ASN A 589 -16.65 6.84 -15.02
C ASN A 589 -18.10 6.34 -14.84
N ARG A 590 -18.91 6.29 -15.90
CA ARG A 590 -20.24 5.68 -15.86
C ARG A 590 -20.16 4.18 -15.55
N ARG A 591 -19.27 3.45 -16.23
CA ARG A 591 -19.02 2.02 -15.97
C ARG A 591 -18.46 1.80 -14.56
N LEU A 592 -17.54 2.64 -14.13
CA LEU A 592 -16.94 2.61 -12.80
C LEU A 592 -18.02 2.75 -11.71
N ASP A 593 -18.89 3.75 -11.82
CA ASP A 593 -19.96 3.96 -10.84
C ASP A 593 -20.97 2.81 -10.82
N ALA A 594 -21.27 2.20 -11.97
CA ALA A 594 -22.13 1.03 -12.05
C ALA A 594 -21.50 -0.19 -11.36
N ALA A 595 -20.23 -0.46 -11.62
CA ALA A 595 -19.48 -1.54 -10.99
C ALA A 595 -19.32 -1.33 -9.48
N MET A 596 -19.11 -0.08 -9.06
CA MET A 596 -18.96 0.29 -7.66
C MET A 596 -20.21 -0.03 -6.82
N ARG A 597 -21.42 0.20 -7.38
CA ARG A 597 -22.70 -0.07 -6.71
C ARG A 597 -22.94 -1.55 -6.43
N ALA A 598 -22.26 -2.43 -7.15
CA ALA A 598 -22.35 -3.88 -6.97
C ALA A 598 -21.44 -4.40 -5.83
N LEU A 599 -20.77 -3.52 -5.08
CA LEU A 599 -19.79 -3.90 -4.07
C LEU A 599 -20.24 -3.51 -2.66
N VAL A 600 -19.70 -4.22 -1.70
CA VAL A 600 -19.97 -4.04 -0.25
C VAL A 600 -19.76 -2.61 0.26
N TRP A 601 -19.06 -1.77 -0.48
CA TRP A 601 -18.79 -0.38 -0.11
C TRP A 601 -20.04 0.52 -0.13
N TYR A 602 -21.10 0.10 -0.82
CA TYR A 602 -22.41 0.77 -0.78
C TYR A 602 -23.37 0.17 0.26
N ASP A 603 -22.87 -0.72 1.13
CA ASP A 603 -23.59 -1.12 2.33
C ASP A 603 -23.86 0.15 3.21
N PRO A 604 -25.10 0.44 3.58
CA PRO A 604 -25.47 1.63 4.38
C PRO A 604 -24.65 1.78 5.67
N ALA A 605 -24.32 0.68 6.36
CA ALA A 605 -23.48 0.71 7.55
C ALA A 605 -22.03 1.10 7.26
N SER A 606 -21.56 0.91 6.01
CA SER A 606 -20.18 1.17 5.59
C SER A 606 -19.98 2.54 4.97
N THR A 607 -21.02 3.11 4.35
CA THR A 607 -20.96 4.45 3.73
C THR A 607 -20.96 5.56 4.76
N GLU A 608 -21.48 5.31 5.98
CA GLU A 608 -21.52 6.33 7.01
C GLU A 608 -20.13 6.66 7.54
N ARG A 609 -19.70 7.93 7.35
CA ARG A 609 -18.52 8.54 7.98
C ARG A 609 -17.21 7.75 7.87
N ASN A 610 -16.85 7.32 6.67
CA ASN A 610 -15.54 6.75 6.40
C ASN A 610 -14.76 7.59 5.37
N TYR A 611 -13.45 7.37 5.26
CA TYR A 611 -12.59 8.17 4.37
C TYR A 611 -12.70 7.80 2.89
N TYR A 612 -13.41 6.73 2.55
CA TYR A 612 -13.66 6.32 1.17
C TYR A 612 -14.76 7.14 0.49
N VAL A 613 -15.69 7.68 1.28
CA VAL A 613 -16.89 8.36 0.80
C VAL A 613 -16.74 9.87 0.95
N ASN A 614 -16.99 10.60 -0.13
CA ASN A 614 -16.93 12.06 -0.13
C ASN A 614 -18.24 12.69 0.38
N GLU A 615 -18.28 14.01 0.38
CA GLU A 615 -19.43 14.81 0.81
C GLU A 615 -20.69 14.62 -0.05
N PHE A 616 -20.51 14.15 -1.30
CA PHE A 616 -21.62 13.83 -2.23
C PHE A 616 -22.13 12.39 -2.07
N GLY A 617 -21.63 11.62 -1.11
CA GLY A 617 -22.00 10.23 -0.88
C GLY A 617 -21.38 9.23 -1.87
N ARG A 618 -20.41 9.67 -2.68
CA ARG A 618 -19.72 8.81 -3.64
C ARG A 618 -18.45 8.21 -3.04
N GLN A 619 -18.26 6.91 -3.25
CA GLN A 619 -17.01 6.23 -2.94
C GLN A 619 -15.96 6.65 -3.99
N GLN A 620 -14.93 7.36 -3.56
CA GLN A 620 -13.97 7.99 -4.48
C GLN A 620 -12.56 7.41 -4.41
N VAL A 621 -12.26 6.48 -3.49
CA VAL A 621 -10.90 5.99 -3.26
C VAL A 621 -10.63 4.68 -3.99
N ASN A 622 -11.49 3.68 -3.78
CA ASN A 622 -11.27 2.33 -4.32
C ASN A 622 -11.64 2.22 -5.80
N ALA A 623 -10.89 1.41 -6.54
CA ALA A 623 -11.27 0.92 -7.86
C ALA A 623 -12.27 -0.24 -7.71
N PRO A 624 -13.34 -0.33 -8.52
CA PRO A 624 -14.29 -1.45 -8.45
C PRO A 624 -13.80 -2.70 -9.16
N TRP A 625 -12.84 -2.55 -10.05
CA TRP A 625 -12.35 -3.60 -10.94
C TRP A 625 -11.67 -4.73 -10.17
N ARG A 626 -11.83 -5.96 -10.62
CA ARG A 626 -10.95 -7.05 -10.20
C ARG A 626 -9.52 -6.76 -10.65
N LEU A 627 -8.54 -7.39 -10.01
CA LEU A 627 -7.12 -7.13 -10.29
C LEU A 627 -6.78 -7.36 -11.76
N GLU A 628 -7.29 -8.46 -12.32
CA GLU A 628 -7.08 -8.87 -13.71
C GLU A 628 -7.74 -7.88 -14.70
N GLU A 629 -8.93 -7.39 -14.36
CA GLU A 629 -9.65 -6.39 -15.16
C GLU A 629 -8.94 -5.04 -15.15
N TYR A 630 -8.50 -4.60 -13.97
CA TYR A 630 -7.78 -3.33 -13.86
C TYR A 630 -6.42 -3.40 -14.55
N HIS A 631 -5.73 -4.55 -14.47
CA HIS A 631 -4.51 -4.80 -15.22
C HIS A 631 -4.75 -4.72 -16.73
N GLU A 632 -5.83 -5.31 -17.24
CA GLU A 632 -6.19 -5.26 -18.65
C GLU A 632 -6.46 -3.83 -19.13
N LEU A 633 -7.20 -3.03 -18.35
CA LEU A 633 -7.45 -1.60 -18.63
C LEU A 633 -6.17 -0.76 -18.66
N LEU A 634 -5.13 -1.19 -17.96
CA LEU A 634 -3.82 -0.53 -17.89
C LEU A 634 -2.74 -1.28 -18.69
N ALA A 635 -3.10 -2.30 -19.47
CA ALA A 635 -2.12 -3.17 -20.15
C ALA A 635 -1.19 -2.41 -21.08
N ARG A 636 -1.70 -1.36 -21.73
CA ARG A 636 -0.94 -0.44 -22.60
C ARG A 636 -1.62 0.92 -22.63
N PHE A 637 -0.89 1.93 -23.03
CA PHE A 637 -1.44 3.23 -23.38
C PHE A 637 -2.20 3.13 -24.70
N GLU A 638 -3.42 3.67 -24.75
CA GLU A 638 -4.29 3.66 -25.93
C GLU A 638 -4.39 5.09 -26.50
N PRO A 639 -3.60 5.45 -27.53
CA PRO A 639 -3.56 6.82 -28.08
C PRO A 639 -4.91 7.33 -28.55
N GLU A 640 -5.78 6.45 -29.04
CA GLU A 640 -7.14 6.79 -29.50
C GLU A 640 -8.06 7.28 -28.38
N HIS A 641 -7.71 7.12 -27.13
CA HIS A 641 -8.44 7.67 -26.00
C HIS A 641 -8.07 9.12 -25.70
N TYR A 642 -7.11 9.68 -26.42
CA TYR A 642 -6.56 11.01 -26.16
C TYR A 642 -6.62 11.90 -27.41
N ASP A 643 -6.82 13.19 -27.18
CA ASP A 643 -6.58 14.23 -28.16
C ASP A 643 -5.13 14.72 -28.01
N PHE A 644 -4.46 14.91 -29.16
CA PHE A 644 -3.10 15.41 -29.26
C PHE A 644 -3.09 16.80 -29.89
N GLY A 645 -2.31 17.74 -29.33
CA GLY A 645 -2.21 19.11 -29.81
C GLY A 645 -0.82 19.73 -29.80
#